data_cd573be78b28a6d229a718ff7af035a9
#
_entry.id   cd573be78b28a6d229a718ff7af035a9
#
_cell.length_a   1.000
_cell.length_b   1.000
_cell.length_c   1.000
_cell.angle_alpha   90.00
_cell.angle_beta   90.00
_cell.angle_gamma   90.00
#
_symmetry.space_group_name_H-M   'P 1'
#
loop_
_entity.id
_entity.type
_entity.pdbx_description
1 polymer ?
#
loop_
_entity_poly.entity_id
_entity_poly.type
_entity_poly.pdbx_seq_one_letter_code
_entity_poly.pdbx_strand_id
1 'polypeptide(L)'
;MLISVAASAQDFSFNEMTYSPEATTFRLFAPATAKKVVVRIYKNGIGGKALQSVKMQYAGGLWTATVKGDLMGRFYTFDIGRGECPGVFAKAVGVNGQRGAIIHAGQTSPDAWDADRRPVVKSPADLIVYELHHRDFSIARPGAKYPGKFLALTEPWAINHLKQLGVNAVHILPSYDYGSVDETRLSDNKYNWGYDPVNYNVPEGSYSTDPYNPVARILEFKQMVQALHQAGIAVILDVVYNHTYDIDHSNFQRTYPDYYYRGKRSEVSGKMEYSNGSGCGNETASEQPMMRRFMMESVKYWIEEYHIDGFRFDLMGCHDIETMNQIRRMVDQIDPSIFIYGEGWSAGPCALPVEKLGMKANIPQMPGIAAFSDEIRDALRGPFSDDTKPGWLGGAPDCEESLKFGIVGAISHPQVDMSKVNYSKTPWALEPTQMMSYVSCHDDMCLVDRLKASIPSLDNLTISPLDNLTISPLDNSDNRQIVQSSNSQMNELVRLDLLAQTAVFTSQGVPFMLSGEELLRDKKGVHNSFESPDSINHLDWSNLQRYPQVFKYYQDLIALRKHHPAFRLGDAHLVRKHLEFLQTPPAVVAFRLKDYAGRDDWRNIVVILNASRQAQQVAVPKATYTIVCEDGHINEQSTNKIYASQVTVHPQSALIMYE
;
A
#
# COMPACT_ATOMS: atom_id res chain seq x y z
N MET A 1 5.41 20.82 -39.84
CA MET A 1 6.68 21.52 -39.53
C MET A 1 6.84 21.49 -38.01
N LEU A 2 7.53 20.47 -37.53
CA LEU A 2 7.81 20.27 -36.10
C LEU A 2 8.89 21.26 -35.69
N ILE A 3 8.52 22.27 -34.93
CA ILE A 3 9.50 23.12 -34.24
C ILE A 3 9.95 22.34 -33.00
N SER A 4 11.07 21.62 -33.11
CA SER A 4 11.80 21.13 -31.97
C SER A 4 12.45 22.33 -31.27
N VAL A 5 11.80 22.91 -30.28
CA VAL A 5 12.46 23.75 -29.31
C VAL A 5 13.25 22.80 -28.42
N ALA A 6 14.54 22.68 -28.69
CA ALA A 6 15.48 22.13 -27.71
C ALA A 6 15.41 23.05 -26.47
N ALA A 7 14.62 22.67 -25.50
CA ALA A 7 14.68 23.23 -24.16
C ALA A 7 16.07 22.88 -23.63
N SER A 8 16.99 23.85 -23.60
CA SER A 8 18.17 23.79 -22.75
C SER A 8 17.69 23.33 -21.37
N ALA A 9 18.41 22.42 -20.74
CA ALA A 9 18.16 22.00 -19.36
C ALA A 9 18.15 23.28 -18.49
N GLN A 10 16.99 23.88 -18.32
CA GLN A 10 16.79 24.95 -17.36
C GLN A 10 16.93 24.32 -15.99
N ASP A 11 17.88 24.83 -15.22
CA ASP A 11 17.96 24.49 -13.79
C ASP A 11 16.69 25.04 -13.12
N PHE A 12 15.70 24.16 -12.95
CA PHE A 12 14.42 24.48 -12.32
C PHE A 12 14.51 24.46 -10.78
N SER A 13 15.68 24.57 -10.18
CA SER A 13 15.84 24.61 -8.73
C SER A 13 15.31 25.94 -8.16
N PHE A 14 14.12 25.92 -7.58
CA PHE A 14 13.55 27.04 -6.84
C PHE A 14 12.61 26.58 -5.74
N ASN A 15 12.48 27.37 -4.68
CA ASN A 15 11.42 27.21 -3.68
C ASN A 15 10.28 28.17 -4.01
N GLU A 16 9.03 27.68 -4.03
CA GLU A 16 7.86 28.52 -4.26
C GLU A 16 7.71 29.62 -3.20
N MET A 17 8.13 29.34 -1.96
CA MET A 17 8.12 30.30 -0.86
C MET A 17 9.42 30.22 -0.08
N THR A 18 10.03 31.38 0.15
CA THR A 18 11.20 31.51 1.03
C THR A 18 10.92 32.65 2.01
N TYR A 19 10.80 32.30 3.28
CA TYR A 19 10.50 33.23 4.37
C TYR A 19 11.77 33.72 5.07
N SER A 20 11.77 35.00 5.42
CA SER A 20 12.57 35.57 6.52
C SER A 20 11.72 36.60 7.29
N PRO A 21 12.11 37.01 8.51
CA PRO A 21 11.38 38.03 9.27
C PRO A 21 11.30 39.41 8.54
N GLU A 22 12.26 39.70 7.67
CA GLU A 22 12.33 40.96 6.93
C GLU A 22 11.48 40.94 5.65
N ALA A 23 11.37 39.75 5.02
CA ALA A 23 10.64 39.62 3.77
C ALA A 23 10.38 38.15 3.41
N THR A 24 9.28 37.91 2.70
CA THR A 24 8.98 36.61 2.09
C THR A 24 9.02 36.74 0.57
N THR A 25 9.81 35.86 -0.07
CA THR A 25 9.89 35.80 -1.54
C THR A 25 9.08 34.62 -2.05
N PHE A 26 8.16 34.89 -2.95
CA PHE A 26 7.30 33.92 -3.63
C PHE A 26 7.75 33.75 -5.08
N ARG A 27 7.78 32.53 -5.56
CA ARG A 27 8.13 32.16 -6.94
C ARG A 27 7.07 31.18 -7.46
N LEU A 28 6.73 31.33 -8.73
CA LEU A 28 5.72 30.46 -9.36
C LEU A 28 6.16 30.10 -10.78
N PHE A 29 6.12 28.80 -11.07
CA PHE A 29 6.21 28.30 -12.43
C PHE A 29 4.82 28.40 -13.09
N ALA A 30 4.68 29.32 -14.04
CA ALA A 30 3.45 29.59 -14.75
C ALA A 30 3.76 30.13 -16.16
N PRO A 31 2.79 30.09 -17.11
CA PRO A 31 3.04 30.56 -18.46
C PRO A 31 3.57 32.00 -18.49
N ALA A 32 4.62 32.25 -19.27
CA ALA A 32 5.15 33.60 -19.51
C ALA A 32 4.08 34.53 -20.11
N THR A 33 3.10 33.99 -20.80
CA THR A 33 1.98 34.67 -21.44
C THR A 33 0.83 35.01 -20.50
N ALA A 34 0.92 34.64 -19.21
CA ALA A 34 -0.11 34.98 -18.23
C ALA A 34 -0.23 36.52 -18.08
N LYS A 35 -1.45 37.04 -18.24
CA LYS A 35 -1.69 38.49 -18.26
C LYS A 35 -1.62 39.12 -16.86
N LYS A 36 -1.89 38.35 -15.84
CA LYS A 36 -1.92 38.78 -14.44
C LYS A 36 -1.52 37.63 -13.54
N VAL A 37 -0.41 37.76 -12.84
CA VAL A 37 0.01 36.82 -11.82
C VAL A 37 0.15 37.57 -10.50
N VAL A 38 -0.52 37.10 -9.46
CA VAL A 38 -0.64 37.78 -8.17
C VAL A 38 -0.42 36.78 -7.05
N VAL A 39 0.34 37.18 -6.02
CA VAL A 39 0.32 36.53 -4.71
C VAL A 39 -0.56 37.35 -3.76
N ARG A 40 -1.44 36.66 -3.00
CA ARG A 40 -2.29 37.29 -1.99
C ARG A 40 -1.91 36.78 -0.61
N ILE A 41 -1.94 37.66 0.37
CA ILE A 41 -1.64 37.36 1.77
C ILE A 41 -2.93 37.47 2.58
N TYR A 42 -3.14 36.50 3.48
CA TYR A 42 -4.34 36.38 4.30
C TYR A 42 -3.98 36.27 5.78
N LYS A 43 -4.93 36.67 6.65
CA LYS A 43 -4.81 36.45 8.08
C LYS A 43 -5.12 35.00 8.47
N ASN A 44 -6.12 34.40 7.85
CA ASN A 44 -6.67 33.10 8.22
C ASN A 44 -6.50 32.08 7.09
N GLY A 45 -6.45 30.78 7.45
CA GLY A 45 -6.35 29.67 6.50
C GLY A 45 -7.59 29.50 5.62
N ILE A 46 -8.74 30.00 6.07
CA ILE A 46 -10.01 29.97 5.33
C ILE A 46 -10.79 31.27 5.52
N GLY A 47 -11.59 31.65 4.53
CA GLY A 47 -12.45 32.84 4.60
C GLY A 47 -11.69 34.18 4.70
N GLY A 48 -12.42 35.26 4.91
CA GLY A 48 -11.88 36.62 5.03
C GLY A 48 -11.32 37.19 3.72
N LYS A 49 -10.98 38.48 3.76
CA LYS A 49 -10.40 39.19 2.60
C LYS A 49 -8.87 39.13 2.66
N ALA A 50 -8.24 39.25 1.49
CA ALA A 50 -6.79 39.41 1.39
C ALA A 50 -6.36 40.70 2.12
N LEU A 51 -5.32 40.58 2.95
CA LEU A 51 -4.65 41.73 3.59
C LEU A 51 -3.84 42.53 2.56
N GLN A 52 -3.23 41.82 1.62
CA GLN A 52 -2.38 42.37 0.59
C GLN A 52 -2.49 41.53 -0.69
N SER A 53 -2.36 42.20 -1.84
CA SER A 53 -2.25 41.58 -3.17
C SER A 53 -1.05 42.19 -3.90
N VAL A 54 -0.09 41.36 -4.27
CA VAL A 54 1.16 41.82 -4.89
C VAL A 54 1.27 41.20 -6.28
N LYS A 55 1.47 42.05 -7.29
CA LYS A 55 1.76 41.59 -8.66
C LYS A 55 3.13 40.94 -8.69
N MET A 56 3.21 39.78 -9.34
CA MET A 56 4.46 39.12 -9.60
C MET A 56 5.08 39.59 -10.92
N GLN A 57 6.39 39.52 -11.04
CA GLN A 57 7.16 39.88 -12.23
C GLN A 57 7.79 38.62 -12.83
N TYR A 58 7.73 38.51 -14.15
CA TYR A 58 8.32 37.38 -14.86
C TYR A 58 9.79 37.65 -15.18
N ALA A 59 10.66 36.77 -14.72
CA ALA A 59 12.09 36.80 -15.04
C ALA A 59 12.69 35.41 -14.90
N GLY A 60 13.60 35.03 -15.80
CA GLY A 60 14.33 33.77 -15.70
C GLY A 60 13.46 32.49 -15.71
N GLY A 61 12.31 32.52 -16.39
CA GLY A 61 11.41 31.39 -16.47
C GLY A 61 10.39 31.28 -15.33
N LEU A 62 10.43 32.16 -14.33
CA LEU A 62 9.58 32.18 -13.15
C LEU A 62 8.88 33.55 -12.96
N TRP A 63 7.71 33.50 -12.34
CA TRP A 63 7.08 34.68 -11.75
C TRP A 63 7.56 34.85 -10.32
N THR A 64 7.99 36.06 -9.94
CA THR A 64 8.55 36.32 -8.61
C THR A 64 7.94 37.57 -7.99
N ALA A 65 7.69 37.56 -6.69
CA ALA A 65 7.35 38.72 -5.89
C ALA A 65 7.97 38.58 -4.49
N THR A 66 8.38 39.74 -3.93
CA THR A 66 8.86 39.82 -2.55
C THR A 66 7.95 40.75 -1.76
N VAL A 67 7.43 40.22 -0.65
CA VAL A 67 6.59 40.97 0.31
C VAL A 67 7.44 41.31 1.52
N LYS A 68 7.60 42.59 1.81
CA LYS A 68 8.38 43.09 2.97
C LYS A 68 7.59 42.90 4.27
N GLY A 69 8.30 42.70 5.35
CA GLY A 69 7.78 42.52 6.71
C GLY A 69 7.59 41.05 7.06
N ASP A 70 7.29 40.83 8.34
CA ASP A 70 7.12 39.52 8.90
C ASP A 70 5.74 38.92 8.55
N LEU A 71 5.75 37.87 7.79
CA LEU A 71 4.55 37.11 7.41
C LEU A 71 4.35 35.82 8.20
N MET A 72 5.09 35.61 9.29
CA MET A 72 4.92 34.43 10.14
C MET A 72 3.46 34.30 10.62
N GLY A 73 2.90 33.09 10.50
CA GLY A 73 1.51 32.82 10.84
C GLY A 73 0.49 33.36 9.85
N ARG A 74 0.91 33.85 8.68
CA ARG A 74 0.04 34.26 7.59
C ARG A 74 -0.15 33.15 6.60
N PHE A 75 -1.17 33.33 5.75
CA PHE A 75 -1.50 32.41 4.67
C PHE A 75 -1.37 33.12 3.33
N TYR A 76 -1.14 32.36 2.28
CA TYR A 76 -0.97 32.91 0.94
C TYR A 76 -1.66 32.08 -0.14
N THR A 77 -1.92 32.72 -1.28
CA THR A 77 -2.35 32.06 -2.51
C THR A 77 -1.66 32.70 -3.70
N PHE A 78 -1.51 31.91 -4.77
CA PHE A 78 -1.22 32.41 -6.11
C PHE A 78 -2.50 32.47 -6.94
N ASP A 79 -2.55 33.39 -7.91
CA ASP A 79 -3.63 33.50 -8.88
C ASP A 79 -3.09 34.03 -10.22
N ILE A 80 -3.24 33.22 -11.26
CA ILE A 80 -2.90 33.60 -12.64
C ILE A 80 -4.15 34.03 -13.45
N GLY A 81 -5.29 34.22 -12.78
CA GLY A 81 -6.59 34.54 -13.40
C GLY A 81 -7.44 33.28 -13.62
N ARG A 82 -7.12 32.15 -12.93
CA ARG A 82 -7.85 30.87 -12.99
C ARG A 82 -8.33 30.37 -11.63
N GLY A 83 -8.38 31.23 -10.66
CA GLY A 83 -8.68 30.88 -9.27
C GLY A 83 -7.43 30.77 -8.41
N GLU A 84 -7.65 30.92 -7.12
CA GLU A 84 -6.57 30.91 -6.13
C GLU A 84 -6.15 29.49 -5.75
N CYS A 85 -4.86 29.28 -5.53
CA CYS A 85 -4.30 28.03 -5.03
C CYS A 85 -3.05 28.28 -4.18
N PRO A 86 -2.66 27.34 -3.29
CA PRO A 86 -1.44 27.47 -2.47
C PRO A 86 -0.13 27.32 -3.23
N GLY A 87 -0.19 26.92 -4.51
CA GLY A 87 0.95 26.52 -5.32
C GLY A 87 1.10 25.00 -5.36
N VAL A 88 1.99 24.53 -6.23
CA VAL A 88 2.22 23.09 -6.46
C VAL A 88 3.08 22.46 -5.37
N PHE A 89 4.05 23.23 -4.84
CA PHE A 89 5.04 22.75 -3.87
C PHE A 89 4.72 23.20 -2.42
N ALA A 90 3.48 23.56 -2.12
CA ALA A 90 3.09 23.92 -0.76
C ALA A 90 3.42 22.80 0.24
N LYS A 91 4.09 23.17 1.35
CA LYS A 91 4.54 22.25 2.42
C LYS A 91 3.74 22.39 3.71
N ALA A 92 2.91 23.40 3.80
CA ALA A 92 1.97 23.65 4.87
C ALA A 92 0.76 24.38 4.31
N VAL A 93 -0.44 24.03 4.75
CA VAL A 93 -1.69 24.62 4.31
C VAL A 93 -2.62 24.89 5.48
N GLY A 94 -3.57 25.79 5.28
CA GLY A 94 -4.72 25.96 6.17
C GLY A 94 -5.74 24.87 5.98
N VAL A 95 -6.78 24.89 6.82
CA VAL A 95 -7.90 23.95 6.75
C VAL A 95 -8.48 23.83 5.34
N ASN A 96 -8.81 22.61 4.92
CA ASN A 96 -9.24 22.25 3.55
C ASN A 96 -8.21 22.58 2.44
N GLY A 97 -6.94 22.77 2.75
CA GLY A 97 -5.86 22.86 1.75
C GLY A 97 -5.88 24.07 0.82
N GLN A 98 -6.77 25.06 1.03
CA GLN A 98 -7.01 26.14 0.04
C GLN A 98 -5.93 27.22 0.02
N ARG A 99 -5.18 27.39 1.09
CA ARG A 99 -4.14 28.43 1.24
C ARG A 99 -2.87 27.84 1.79
N GLY A 100 -1.73 28.19 1.21
CA GLY A 100 -0.43 27.89 1.78
C GLY A 100 -0.25 28.63 3.11
N ALA A 101 0.41 27.99 4.08
CA ALA A 101 0.69 28.56 5.39
C ALA A 101 2.17 28.88 5.53
N ILE A 102 2.48 30.03 6.17
CA ILE A 102 3.84 30.43 6.53
C ILE A 102 4.02 30.11 8.03
N ILE A 103 4.73 29.04 8.31
CA ILE A 103 4.90 28.49 9.66
C ILE A 103 6.37 28.44 10.05
N HIS A 104 6.61 28.38 11.34
CA HIS A 104 7.96 28.24 11.89
C HIS A 104 8.40 26.77 11.84
N ALA A 105 9.44 26.44 11.08
CA ALA A 105 9.93 25.06 10.92
C ALA A 105 10.29 24.38 12.27
N GLY A 106 10.82 25.14 13.23
CA GLY A 106 11.12 24.60 14.56
C GLY A 106 9.92 24.16 15.40
N GLN A 107 8.68 24.43 14.96
CA GLN A 107 7.45 23.97 15.63
C GLN A 107 6.88 22.69 15.02
N THR A 108 7.43 22.23 13.91
CA THR A 108 6.90 21.10 13.14
C THR A 108 7.54 19.76 13.47
N SER A 109 8.52 19.74 14.36
CA SER A 109 9.22 18.50 14.73
C SER A 109 8.98 18.16 16.19
N PRO A 110 8.75 16.88 16.52
CA PRO A 110 8.69 16.43 17.91
C PRO A 110 10.07 16.50 18.58
N ASP A 111 10.08 16.38 19.89
CA ASP A 111 11.32 16.31 20.66
C ASP A 111 12.22 15.18 20.14
N ALA A 112 13.51 15.46 20.03
CA ALA A 112 14.53 14.54 19.53
C ALA A 112 14.31 14.04 18.08
N TRP A 113 13.59 14.77 17.24
CA TRP A 113 13.36 14.40 15.84
C TRP A 113 14.67 14.22 15.07
N ASP A 114 15.67 15.08 15.29
CA ASP A 114 16.99 14.97 14.65
C ASP A 114 17.76 13.69 15.04
N ALA A 115 17.37 13.08 16.16
CA ALA A 115 17.93 11.81 16.65
C ALA A 115 17.13 10.59 16.19
N ASP A 116 16.00 10.79 15.54
CA ASP A 116 15.21 9.69 14.95
C ASP A 116 16.05 8.89 13.95
N ARG A 117 15.88 7.58 13.96
CA ARG A 117 16.61 6.66 13.08
C ARG A 117 15.67 5.66 12.44
N ARG A 118 15.78 5.54 11.13
CA ARG A 118 15.07 4.52 10.37
C ARG A 118 15.40 3.13 10.87
N PRO A 119 14.44 2.20 10.94
CA PRO A 119 14.69 0.79 11.20
C PRO A 119 15.64 0.21 10.15
N VAL A 120 16.56 -0.63 10.58
CA VAL A 120 17.53 -1.26 9.67
C VAL A 120 16.86 -2.43 8.96
N VAL A 121 16.60 -2.30 7.66
CA VAL A 121 16.15 -3.36 6.76
C VAL A 121 17.32 -3.73 5.85
N LYS A 122 17.87 -4.93 6.01
CA LYS A 122 19.08 -5.36 5.26
C LYS A 122 18.76 -5.70 3.80
N SER A 123 17.58 -6.21 3.54
CA SER A 123 17.08 -6.60 2.22
C SER A 123 15.57 -6.39 2.17
N PRO A 124 15.01 -6.02 1.02
CA PRO A 124 13.54 -6.04 0.86
C PRO A 124 12.89 -7.40 1.17
N ALA A 125 13.63 -8.51 1.03
CA ALA A 125 13.17 -9.84 1.40
C ALA A 125 12.88 -10.00 2.92
N ASP A 126 13.47 -9.12 3.77
CA ASP A 126 13.26 -9.11 5.22
C ASP A 126 11.99 -8.32 5.63
N LEU A 127 11.37 -7.59 4.69
CA LEU A 127 10.15 -6.84 4.95
C LEU A 127 8.96 -7.78 5.15
N ILE A 128 8.11 -7.40 6.08
CA ILE A 128 6.76 -7.91 6.29
C ILE A 128 5.86 -6.71 6.37
N VAL A 129 5.15 -6.46 5.26
CA VAL A 129 4.40 -5.24 5.05
C VAL A 129 2.96 -5.42 5.53
N TYR A 130 2.52 -4.51 6.40
CA TYR A 130 1.17 -4.45 6.94
C TYR A 130 0.48 -3.18 6.44
N GLU A 131 -0.49 -3.32 5.56
CA GLU A 131 -1.26 -2.21 5.00
C GLU A 131 -2.32 -1.75 5.99
N LEU A 132 -2.37 -0.46 6.30
CA LEU A 132 -3.41 0.08 7.15
C LEU A 132 -3.91 1.45 6.72
N HIS A 133 -5.17 1.72 7.05
CA HIS A 133 -5.78 3.04 7.02
C HIS A 133 -5.99 3.52 8.46
N HIS A 134 -5.63 4.78 8.76
CA HIS A 134 -5.66 5.34 10.11
C HIS A 134 -7.01 5.15 10.81
N ARG A 135 -8.08 5.36 10.06
CA ARG A 135 -9.44 5.31 10.58
C ARG A 135 -9.89 3.88 10.77
N ASP A 136 -9.70 3.00 9.78
CA ASP A 136 -10.05 1.58 9.87
C ASP A 136 -9.43 0.91 11.09
N PHE A 137 -8.13 1.16 11.27
CA PHE A 137 -7.33 0.54 12.32
C PHE A 137 -7.76 0.95 13.72
N SER A 138 -8.17 2.22 13.93
CA SER A 138 -8.27 2.77 15.27
C SER A 138 -9.66 3.25 15.67
N ILE A 139 -10.57 3.52 14.72
CA ILE A 139 -11.85 4.19 15.01
C ILE A 139 -12.75 3.39 15.96
N ALA A 140 -12.76 2.06 15.82
CA ALA A 140 -13.56 1.16 16.64
C ALA A 140 -12.76 0.49 17.77
N ARG A 141 -11.51 0.90 18.01
CA ARG A 141 -10.68 0.31 19.07
C ARG A 141 -11.15 0.76 20.44
N PRO A 142 -11.63 -0.14 21.32
CA PRO A 142 -12.04 0.24 22.67
C PRO A 142 -10.89 0.87 23.47
N GLY A 143 -11.13 2.05 24.04
CA GLY A 143 -10.15 2.75 24.85
C GLY A 143 -9.07 3.52 24.08
N ALA A 144 -9.15 3.61 22.76
CA ALA A 144 -8.27 4.48 21.97
C ALA A 144 -8.50 5.94 22.36
N LYS A 145 -7.41 6.66 22.61
CA LYS A 145 -7.45 8.09 22.95
C LYS A 145 -7.61 8.97 21.70
N TYR A 146 -7.03 8.53 20.59
CA TYR A 146 -7.01 9.26 19.32
C TYR A 146 -7.61 8.45 18.16
N PRO A 147 -8.88 8.00 18.25
CA PRO A 147 -9.48 7.15 17.22
C PRO A 147 -9.53 7.86 15.87
N GLY A 148 -9.07 7.21 14.82
CA GLY A 148 -9.04 7.73 13.45
C GLY A 148 -7.98 8.81 13.19
N LYS A 149 -7.00 9.00 14.06
CA LYS A 149 -5.98 10.05 13.96
C LYS A 149 -4.56 9.48 13.82
N PHE A 150 -3.62 10.28 13.32
CA PHE A 150 -2.19 9.93 13.29
C PHE A 150 -1.70 9.43 14.65
N LEU A 151 -2.07 10.13 15.70
CA LEU A 151 -1.64 9.83 17.07
C LEU A 151 -2.15 8.47 17.59
N ALA A 152 -3.14 7.84 16.98
CA ALA A 152 -3.55 6.49 17.36
C ALA A 152 -2.40 5.47 17.24
N LEU A 153 -1.52 5.66 16.26
CA LEU A 153 -0.34 4.80 16.05
C LEU A 153 0.83 5.11 16.99
N THR A 154 0.71 6.12 17.87
CA THR A 154 1.66 6.36 18.97
C THR A 154 1.22 5.67 20.27
N GLU A 155 -0.01 5.19 20.33
CA GLU A 155 -0.57 4.58 21.54
C GLU A 155 0.02 3.19 21.81
N PRO A 156 0.27 2.83 23.08
CA PRO A 156 0.89 1.55 23.42
C PRO A 156 0.15 0.31 22.86
N TRP A 157 -1.19 0.37 22.79
CA TRP A 157 -1.97 -0.75 22.27
C TRP A 157 -1.68 -1.01 20.79
N ALA A 158 -1.54 0.05 19.97
CA ALA A 158 -1.26 -0.05 18.54
C ALA A 158 0.15 -0.58 18.30
N ILE A 159 1.14 0.03 18.97
CA ILE A 159 2.54 -0.42 18.89
C ILE A 159 2.69 -1.87 19.36
N ASN A 160 2.04 -2.25 20.47
CA ASN A 160 2.10 -3.61 20.99
C ASN A 160 1.45 -4.62 20.04
N HIS A 161 0.31 -4.28 19.41
CA HIS A 161 -0.34 -5.15 18.43
C HIS A 161 0.60 -5.45 17.25
N LEU A 162 1.17 -4.40 16.62
CA LEU A 162 2.09 -4.56 15.49
C LEU A 162 3.34 -5.36 15.86
N LYS A 163 3.93 -5.08 17.04
CA LYS A 163 5.09 -5.84 17.55
C LYS A 163 4.75 -7.30 17.85
N GLN A 164 3.61 -7.56 18.47
CA GLN A 164 3.17 -8.93 18.79
C GLN A 164 2.88 -9.72 17.51
N LEU A 165 2.25 -9.09 16.53
CA LEU A 165 2.02 -9.71 15.21
C LEU A 165 3.36 -10.04 14.51
N GLY A 166 4.39 -9.20 14.74
CA GLY A 166 5.72 -9.41 14.20
C GLY A 166 6.01 -8.70 12.90
N VAL A 167 5.11 -7.83 12.42
CA VAL A 167 5.36 -6.99 11.23
C VAL A 167 6.47 -5.98 11.49
N ASN A 168 7.21 -5.60 10.46
CA ASN A 168 8.33 -4.66 10.57
C ASN A 168 8.23 -3.49 9.59
N ALA A 169 7.17 -3.41 8.81
CA ALA A 169 6.84 -2.27 7.97
C ALA A 169 5.34 -2.04 7.95
N VAL A 170 4.92 -0.78 8.08
CA VAL A 170 3.54 -0.35 7.93
C VAL A 170 3.43 0.45 6.65
N HIS A 171 2.60 -0.02 5.72
CA HIS A 171 2.16 0.74 4.56
C HIS A 171 0.88 1.48 4.95
N ILE A 172 0.98 2.81 5.06
CA ILE A 172 -0.17 3.66 5.38
C ILE A 172 -0.82 4.16 4.08
N LEU A 173 -2.15 4.01 3.98
CA LEU A 173 -2.94 4.54 2.87
C LEU A 173 -2.71 6.06 2.75
N PRO A 174 -3.13 6.71 1.63
CA PRO A 174 -2.80 8.11 1.38
C PRO A 174 -3.05 8.99 2.59
N SER A 175 -2.00 9.64 3.05
CA SER A 175 -1.98 10.41 4.30
C SER A 175 -1.60 11.87 4.08
N TYR A 176 -1.51 12.31 2.81
CA TYR A 176 -1.42 13.71 2.46
C TYR A 176 -2.80 14.30 2.15
N ASP A 177 -2.86 15.63 2.09
CA ASP A 177 -4.08 16.42 1.97
C ASP A 177 -4.89 16.05 0.73
N TYR A 178 -6.14 15.61 0.94
CA TYR A 178 -7.05 15.15 -0.10
C TYR A 178 -8.42 15.86 -0.02
N GLY A 179 -9.23 15.78 -1.09
CA GLY A 179 -10.34 16.70 -1.32
C GLY A 179 -11.70 16.25 -0.81
N SER A 180 -11.92 14.96 -0.60
CA SER A 180 -13.27 14.42 -0.37
C SER A 180 -13.79 14.60 1.06
N VAL A 181 -12.95 14.93 2.05
CA VAL A 181 -13.34 15.17 3.43
C VAL A 181 -13.26 16.66 3.77
N ASP A 182 -14.37 17.27 4.15
CA ASP A 182 -14.39 18.65 4.64
C ASP A 182 -13.85 18.71 6.08
N GLU A 183 -12.62 19.17 6.23
CA GLU A 183 -11.93 19.29 7.51
C GLU A 183 -12.64 20.24 8.50
N THR A 184 -13.51 21.14 8.01
CA THR A 184 -14.31 22.04 8.87
C THR A 184 -15.54 21.35 9.44
N ARG A 185 -15.86 20.13 8.97
CA ARG A 185 -17.09 19.40 9.31
C ARG A 185 -16.79 17.94 9.66
N LEU A 186 -15.74 17.68 10.43
CA LEU A 186 -15.36 16.32 10.82
C LEU A 186 -16.45 15.58 11.61
N SER A 187 -17.40 16.31 12.22
CA SER A 187 -18.59 15.72 12.86
C SER A 187 -19.52 14.98 11.90
N ASP A 188 -19.43 15.23 10.59
CA ASP A 188 -20.21 14.52 9.59
C ASP A 188 -19.74 13.07 9.40
N ASN A 189 -18.59 12.72 9.99
CA ASN A 189 -17.97 11.39 9.94
C ASN A 189 -17.79 10.85 8.52
N LYS A 190 -17.59 11.75 7.54
CA LYS A 190 -17.34 11.34 6.18
C LYS A 190 -16.06 10.54 6.10
N TYR A 191 -16.12 9.40 5.47
CA TYR A 191 -15.00 8.49 5.26
C TYR A 191 -14.49 8.58 3.82
N ASN A 192 -13.18 8.45 3.64
CA ASN A 192 -12.56 8.20 2.33
C ASN A 192 -11.18 7.56 2.54
N TRP A 193 -10.72 6.75 1.57
CA TRP A 193 -9.36 6.20 1.60
C TRP A 193 -8.27 7.24 1.36
N GLY A 194 -8.60 8.35 0.69
CA GLY A 194 -7.67 9.46 0.44
C GLY A 194 -7.01 9.43 -0.95
N TYR A 195 -7.51 8.64 -1.90
CA TYR A 195 -6.99 8.61 -3.29
C TYR A 195 -7.52 9.74 -4.16
N ASP A 196 -7.73 10.90 -3.58
CA ASP A 196 -8.20 12.13 -4.24
C ASP A 196 -7.32 13.35 -3.88
N PRO A 197 -6.03 13.32 -4.27
CA PRO A 197 -5.00 14.24 -3.80
C PRO A 197 -5.24 15.70 -4.22
N VAL A 198 -4.95 16.61 -3.29
CA VAL A 198 -4.99 18.07 -3.48
C VAL A 198 -3.61 18.68 -3.24
N ASN A 199 -3.00 18.49 -2.06
CA ASN A 199 -1.67 18.98 -1.71
C ASN A 199 -0.75 17.82 -1.30
N TYR A 200 0.08 17.37 -2.21
CA TYR A 200 0.89 16.15 -2.10
C TYR A 200 2.02 16.19 -1.06
N ASN A 201 2.41 17.38 -0.59
CA ASN A 201 3.52 17.57 0.34
C ASN A 201 3.06 18.00 1.74
N VAL A 202 1.78 17.80 2.05
CA VAL A 202 1.18 18.23 3.31
C VAL A 202 0.40 17.06 3.91
N PRO A 203 0.59 16.67 5.17
CA PRO A 203 -0.22 15.65 5.82
C PRO A 203 -1.71 16.04 5.90
N GLU A 204 -2.58 15.06 5.81
CA GLU A 204 -4.04 15.21 5.83
C GLU A 204 -4.52 15.80 7.17
N GLY A 205 -5.36 16.83 7.10
CA GLY A 205 -5.84 17.51 8.30
C GLY A 205 -6.93 16.75 9.05
N SER A 206 -7.73 15.94 8.39
CA SER A 206 -8.76 15.14 9.05
C SER A 206 -8.16 14.08 9.99
N TYR A 207 -6.91 13.68 9.78
CA TYR A 207 -6.18 12.77 10.66
C TYR A 207 -5.42 13.48 11.78
N SER A 208 -5.37 14.82 11.80
CA SER A 208 -4.82 15.58 12.94
C SER A 208 -5.87 15.88 14.01
N THR A 209 -5.41 16.22 15.19
CA THR A 209 -6.32 16.62 16.29
C THR A 209 -6.89 18.04 16.11
N ASP A 210 -6.21 18.88 15.31
CA ASP A 210 -6.64 20.25 15.00
C ASP A 210 -6.35 20.59 13.53
N PRO A 211 -7.32 20.41 12.61
CA PRO A 211 -7.15 20.71 11.18
C PRO A 211 -6.99 22.21 10.88
N TYR A 212 -7.40 23.10 11.81
CA TYR A 212 -7.22 24.54 11.64
C TYR A 212 -5.78 25.01 11.90
N ASN A 213 -5.00 24.20 12.62
CA ASN A 213 -3.61 24.50 12.92
C ASN A 213 -2.68 23.77 11.93
N PRO A 214 -2.06 24.49 10.97
CA PRO A 214 -1.19 23.85 9.97
C PRO A 214 0.04 23.16 10.57
N VAL A 215 0.46 23.50 11.78
CA VAL A 215 1.56 22.84 12.50
C VAL A 215 1.14 21.48 13.04
N ALA A 216 -0.12 21.36 13.53
CA ALA A 216 -0.58 20.14 14.20
C ALA A 216 -0.47 18.91 13.30
N ARG A 217 -0.97 18.97 12.04
CA ARG A 217 -0.94 17.86 11.10
C ARG A 217 0.49 17.39 10.79
N ILE A 218 1.44 18.31 10.69
CA ILE A 218 2.85 18.01 10.41
C ILE A 218 3.51 17.37 11.64
N LEU A 219 3.33 17.97 12.80
CA LEU A 219 3.90 17.50 14.07
C LEU A 219 3.39 16.10 14.43
N GLU A 220 2.07 15.89 14.34
CA GLU A 220 1.43 14.62 14.71
C GLU A 220 1.82 13.48 13.75
N PHE A 221 1.95 13.77 12.45
CA PHE A 221 2.47 12.81 11.49
C PHE A 221 3.92 12.39 11.84
N LYS A 222 4.80 13.35 12.15
CA LYS A 222 6.17 13.06 12.59
C LYS A 222 6.20 12.28 13.90
N GLN A 223 5.32 12.59 14.86
CA GLN A 223 5.21 11.82 16.10
C GLN A 223 4.82 10.36 15.84
N MET A 224 3.92 10.13 14.90
CA MET A 224 3.55 8.78 14.45
C MET A 224 4.77 8.04 13.88
N VAL A 225 5.47 8.65 12.93
CA VAL A 225 6.68 8.04 12.31
C VAL A 225 7.72 7.72 13.37
N GLN A 226 8.04 8.68 14.25
CA GLN A 226 9.00 8.49 15.33
C GLN A 226 8.61 7.33 16.27
N ALA A 227 7.34 7.21 16.64
CA ALA A 227 6.87 6.12 17.49
C ALA A 227 7.00 4.74 16.82
N LEU A 228 6.72 4.65 15.53
CA LEU A 228 6.90 3.43 14.74
C LEU A 228 8.40 3.08 14.61
N HIS A 229 9.27 4.05 14.32
CA HIS A 229 10.72 3.83 14.26
C HIS A 229 11.29 3.35 15.60
N GLN A 230 10.88 3.95 16.72
CA GLN A 230 11.25 3.49 18.06
C GLN A 230 10.81 2.05 18.35
N ALA A 231 9.74 1.61 17.69
CA ALA A 231 9.27 0.23 17.77
C ALA A 231 10.00 -0.73 16.80
N GLY A 232 10.89 -0.22 15.95
CA GLY A 232 11.58 -1.00 14.90
C GLY A 232 10.71 -1.27 13.67
N ILE A 233 9.71 -0.42 13.41
CA ILE A 233 8.74 -0.57 12.32
C ILE A 233 8.98 0.55 11.30
N ALA A 234 9.26 0.18 10.07
CA ALA A 234 9.42 1.09 8.95
C ALA A 234 8.07 1.66 8.50
N VAL A 235 8.07 2.85 7.94
CA VAL A 235 6.87 3.52 7.43
C VAL A 235 6.95 3.66 5.92
N ILE A 236 5.99 3.06 5.22
CA ILE A 236 5.82 3.14 3.77
C ILE A 236 4.64 4.04 3.47
N LEU A 237 4.86 5.08 2.68
CA LEU A 237 3.83 6.03 2.28
C LEU A 237 3.21 5.63 0.95
N ASP A 238 1.89 5.60 0.88
CA ASP A 238 1.14 5.49 -0.36
C ASP A 238 1.13 6.83 -1.10
N VAL A 239 1.56 6.86 -2.35
CA VAL A 239 1.67 8.09 -3.15
C VAL A 239 0.87 7.99 -4.45
N VAL A 240 0.01 8.99 -4.67
CA VAL A 240 -0.96 9.04 -5.77
C VAL A 240 -0.58 10.16 -6.75
N TYR A 241 0.55 10.02 -7.44
CA TYR A 241 0.98 11.04 -8.42
C TYR A 241 0.30 10.89 -9.79
N ASN A 242 -0.44 9.81 -10.01
CA ASN A 242 -1.01 9.48 -11.32
C ASN A 242 -2.21 10.35 -11.70
N HIS A 243 -2.89 11.00 -10.75
CA HIS A 243 -4.03 11.89 -11.00
C HIS A 243 -4.16 12.96 -9.91
N THR A 244 -5.07 13.90 -10.11
CA THR A 244 -5.54 14.86 -9.11
C THR A 244 -7.02 14.66 -8.85
N TYR A 245 -7.50 15.06 -7.68
CA TYR A 245 -8.92 14.99 -7.30
C TYR A 245 -9.84 15.61 -8.37
N ASP A 246 -9.47 16.78 -8.86
CA ASP A 246 -10.21 17.53 -9.87
C ASP A 246 -9.22 18.29 -10.76
N ILE A 247 -9.41 18.25 -12.08
CA ILE A 247 -8.53 18.99 -13.00
C ILE A 247 -8.69 20.50 -12.80
N ASP A 248 -9.92 21.01 -12.92
CA ASP A 248 -10.18 22.45 -13.03
C ASP A 248 -9.80 23.21 -11.75
N HIS A 249 -9.90 22.55 -10.60
CA HIS A 249 -9.57 23.14 -9.30
C HIS A 249 -8.21 22.74 -8.76
N SER A 250 -7.47 21.85 -9.46
CA SER A 250 -6.15 21.41 -9.02
C SER A 250 -5.13 22.55 -9.00
N ASN A 251 -4.16 22.45 -8.11
CA ASN A 251 -3.03 23.38 -8.07
C ASN A 251 -2.24 23.36 -9.38
N PHE A 252 -2.15 22.21 -10.05
CA PHE A 252 -1.50 22.07 -11.35
C PHE A 252 -2.18 22.91 -12.43
N GLN A 253 -3.49 22.78 -12.59
CA GLN A 253 -4.24 23.50 -13.62
C GLN A 253 -4.33 25.00 -13.32
N ARG A 254 -4.41 25.38 -12.04
CA ARG A 254 -4.48 26.77 -11.62
C ARG A 254 -3.14 27.52 -11.75
N THR A 255 -2.02 26.79 -11.74
CA THR A 255 -0.68 27.40 -11.92
C THR A 255 -0.17 27.32 -13.35
N TYR A 256 -0.31 26.20 -14.03
CA TYR A 256 0.10 26.05 -15.44
C TYR A 256 -0.91 25.20 -16.22
N PRO A 257 -1.93 25.80 -16.84
CA PRO A 257 -2.97 25.08 -17.56
C PRO A 257 -2.43 24.11 -18.62
N ASP A 258 -2.99 22.91 -18.65
CA ASP A 258 -2.74 21.83 -19.61
C ASP A 258 -1.31 21.24 -19.59
N TYR A 259 -0.40 21.73 -18.74
CA TYR A 259 1.00 21.32 -18.72
C TYR A 259 1.22 19.97 -18.01
N TYR A 260 0.56 19.79 -16.86
CA TYR A 260 0.81 18.65 -15.96
C TYR A 260 -0.01 17.41 -16.31
N TYR A 261 -0.93 17.52 -17.27
CA TYR A 261 -1.84 16.45 -17.64
C TYR A 261 -1.58 15.93 -19.04
N ARG A 262 -1.75 14.63 -19.24
CA ARG A 262 -1.77 14.02 -20.56
C ARG A 262 -3.10 14.28 -21.25
N GLY A 263 -3.05 14.57 -22.52
CA GLY A 263 -4.24 14.81 -23.33
C GLY A 263 -3.88 15.21 -24.76
N LYS A 264 -4.91 15.40 -25.55
CA LYS A 264 -4.79 15.87 -26.94
C LYS A 264 -5.66 17.11 -27.10
N ARG A 265 -5.16 18.08 -27.84
CA ARG A 265 -5.98 19.23 -28.20
C ARG A 265 -6.90 18.83 -29.36
N SER A 266 -8.22 18.95 -29.14
CA SER A 266 -9.24 18.65 -30.16
C SER A 266 -9.04 19.55 -31.39
N GLU A 267 -8.97 18.97 -32.55
CA GLU A 267 -8.88 19.70 -33.81
C GLU A 267 -10.16 20.47 -34.14
N VAL A 268 -11.30 19.99 -33.61
CA VAL A 268 -12.62 20.60 -33.85
C VAL A 268 -12.91 21.73 -32.90
N SER A 269 -12.73 21.51 -31.59
CA SER A 269 -13.09 22.48 -30.55
C SER A 269 -11.93 23.36 -30.08
N GLY A 270 -10.69 22.97 -30.38
CA GLY A 270 -9.48 23.57 -29.84
C GLY A 270 -9.27 23.37 -28.33
N LYS A 271 -10.18 22.64 -27.67
CA LYS A 271 -10.09 22.34 -26.23
C LYS A 271 -9.20 21.13 -25.97
N MET A 272 -8.63 21.08 -24.78
CA MET A 272 -7.90 19.90 -24.30
C MET A 272 -8.91 18.76 -23.99
N GLU A 273 -8.64 17.59 -24.52
CA GLU A 273 -9.29 16.31 -24.19
C GLU A 273 -8.28 15.51 -23.39
N TYR A 274 -8.52 15.39 -22.09
CA TYR A 274 -7.59 14.75 -21.17
C TYR A 274 -7.70 13.22 -21.24
N SER A 275 -6.56 12.57 -21.10
CA SER A 275 -6.46 11.11 -20.94
C SER A 275 -6.92 10.71 -19.54
N ASN A 276 -7.37 9.45 -19.39
CA ASN A 276 -7.90 8.92 -18.13
C ASN A 276 -7.35 7.52 -17.81
N GLY A 277 -6.03 7.35 -17.89
CA GLY A 277 -5.37 6.10 -17.50
C GLY A 277 -5.55 5.74 -16.03
N SER A 278 -5.81 6.73 -15.17
CA SER A 278 -6.10 6.52 -13.75
C SER A 278 -7.51 5.97 -13.47
N GLY A 279 -8.45 6.09 -14.42
CA GLY A 279 -9.87 5.81 -14.14
C GLY A 279 -10.59 6.89 -13.30
N CYS A 280 -9.85 7.89 -12.77
CA CYS A 280 -10.35 8.96 -11.89
C CYS A 280 -10.62 10.28 -12.63
N GLY A 281 -10.77 10.24 -13.95
CA GLY A 281 -11.12 11.40 -14.78
C GLY A 281 -9.94 12.16 -15.36
N ASN A 282 -8.72 11.86 -14.96
CA ASN A 282 -7.50 12.51 -15.48
C ASN A 282 -6.26 11.63 -15.33
N GLU A 283 -5.16 12.05 -15.93
CA GLU A 283 -3.88 11.37 -15.91
C GLU A 283 -2.76 12.41 -15.97
N THR A 284 -1.85 12.37 -15.00
CA THR A 284 -0.71 13.28 -14.98
C THR A 284 0.37 12.89 -15.99
N ALA A 285 1.09 13.87 -16.50
CA ALA A 285 2.15 13.70 -17.49
C ALA A 285 3.52 13.61 -16.83
N SER A 286 3.85 12.45 -16.24
CA SER A 286 5.12 12.23 -15.51
C SER A 286 6.37 12.50 -16.35
N GLU A 287 6.29 12.33 -17.68
CA GLU A 287 7.35 12.64 -18.64
C GLU A 287 7.61 14.13 -18.84
N GLN A 288 6.69 15.00 -18.43
CA GLN A 288 6.91 16.44 -18.50
C GLN A 288 7.97 16.88 -17.48
N PRO A 289 8.98 17.68 -17.86
CA PRO A 289 10.12 17.99 -16.99
C PRO A 289 9.73 18.54 -15.62
N MET A 290 8.72 19.42 -15.53
CA MET A 290 8.30 19.97 -14.26
C MET A 290 7.45 19.00 -13.44
N MET A 291 6.66 18.11 -14.05
CA MET A 291 5.93 17.06 -13.33
C MET A 291 6.91 16.03 -12.77
N ARG A 292 7.87 15.59 -13.56
CA ARG A 292 8.95 14.69 -13.10
C ARG A 292 9.71 15.27 -11.92
N ARG A 293 10.12 16.54 -12.06
CA ARG A 293 10.76 17.27 -10.96
C ARG A 293 9.88 17.30 -9.72
N PHE A 294 8.60 17.61 -9.88
CA PHE A 294 7.65 17.65 -8.77
C PHE A 294 7.62 16.30 -8.03
N MET A 295 7.48 15.18 -8.75
CA MET A 295 7.47 13.85 -8.16
C MET A 295 8.78 13.55 -7.42
N MET A 296 9.93 13.85 -8.03
CA MET A 296 11.24 13.64 -7.41
C MET A 296 11.41 14.49 -6.14
N GLU A 297 11.08 15.78 -6.18
CA GLU A 297 11.18 16.66 -5.01
C GLU A 297 10.19 16.28 -3.91
N SER A 298 8.99 15.82 -4.27
CA SER A 298 7.99 15.35 -3.32
C SER A 298 8.48 14.08 -2.59
N VAL A 299 8.95 13.08 -3.31
CA VAL A 299 9.52 11.84 -2.72
C VAL A 299 10.72 12.20 -1.82
N LYS A 300 11.64 13.03 -2.31
CA LYS A 300 12.78 13.49 -1.52
C LYS A 300 12.35 14.21 -0.24
N TYR A 301 11.35 15.08 -0.33
CA TYR A 301 10.82 15.81 0.81
C TYR A 301 10.22 14.88 1.88
N TRP A 302 9.45 13.88 1.50
CA TRP A 302 8.93 12.89 2.43
C TRP A 302 10.04 12.06 3.11
N ILE A 303 11.13 11.78 2.38
CA ILE A 303 12.30 11.10 2.95
C ILE A 303 13.04 11.98 3.96
N GLU A 304 13.34 13.23 3.58
CA GLU A 304 14.20 14.13 4.37
C GLU A 304 13.47 14.79 5.52
N GLU A 305 12.20 15.17 5.34
CA GLU A 305 11.41 15.90 6.33
C GLU A 305 10.63 14.97 7.27
N TYR A 306 10.12 13.85 6.75
CA TYR A 306 9.27 12.92 7.50
C TYR A 306 9.91 11.56 7.75
N HIS A 307 11.14 11.35 7.33
CA HIS A 307 11.91 10.11 7.50
C HIS A 307 11.23 8.85 6.95
N ILE A 308 10.44 8.96 5.89
CA ILE A 308 9.73 7.84 5.25
C ILE A 308 10.70 6.79 4.71
N ASP A 309 10.41 5.50 4.94
CA ASP A 309 11.28 4.35 4.65
C ASP A 309 10.93 3.62 3.36
N GLY A 310 9.82 3.97 2.74
CA GLY A 310 9.39 3.35 1.49
C GLY A 310 8.21 4.05 0.86
N PHE A 311 7.93 3.71 -0.39
CA PHE A 311 6.82 4.29 -1.15
C PHE A 311 6.08 3.20 -1.93
N ARG A 312 4.74 3.22 -1.84
CA ARG A 312 3.85 2.50 -2.75
C ARG A 312 3.29 3.49 -3.76
N PHE A 313 3.57 3.29 -5.03
CA PHE A 313 3.02 4.12 -6.10
C PHE A 313 1.69 3.56 -6.56
N ASP A 314 0.63 4.30 -6.27
CA ASP A 314 -0.70 4.07 -6.79
C ASP A 314 -0.68 4.12 -8.31
N LEU A 315 -1.30 3.14 -8.98
CA LEU A 315 -1.31 3.02 -10.43
C LEU A 315 0.06 3.38 -11.07
N MET A 316 1.13 2.76 -10.57
CA MET A 316 2.51 2.97 -11.08
C MET A 316 2.57 2.81 -12.61
N GLY A 317 1.69 1.96 -13.16
CA GLY A 317 1.53 1.76 -14.59
C GLY A 317 1.08 3.00 -15.37
N CYS A 318 0.69 4.09 -14.71
CA CYS A 318 0.43 5.38 -15.36
C CYS A 318 1.69 6.24 -15.53
N HIS A 319 2.79 5.94 -14.82
CA HIS A 319 4.02 6.72 -14.88
C HIS A 319 4.98 6.20 -15.95
N ASP A 320 5.76 7.09 -16.55
CA ASP A 320 6.79 6.67 -17.49
C ASP A 320 8.00 6.04 -16.76
N ILE A 321 8.61 5.03 -17.41
CA ILE A 321 9.74 4.27 -16.87
C ILE A 321 10.92 5.16 -16.50
N GLU A 322 11.20 6.20 -17.30
CA GLU A 322 12.35 7.08 -17.03
C GLU A 322 12.14 7.89 -15.75
N THR A 323 10.92 8.38 -15.50
CA THR A 323 10.60 9.07 -14.24
C THR A 323 10.77 8.13 -13.04
N MET A 324 10.25 6.91 -13.11
CA MET A 324 10.40 5.92 -12.04
C MET A 324 11.89 5.59 -11.79
N ASN A 325 12.67 5.41 -12.84
CA ASN A 325 14.11 5.18 -12.72
C ASN A 325 14.88 6.38 -12.16
N GLN A 326 14.48 7.62 -12.50
CA GLN A 326 15.11 8.81 -11.91
C GLN A 326 14.80 8.93 -10.42
N ILE A 327 13.56 8.65 -10.02
CA ILE A 327 13.18 8.59 -8.61
C ILE A 327 14.02 7.54 -7.90
N ARG A 328 14.14 6.30 -8.43
CA ARG A 328 14.95 5.25 -7.80
C ARG A 328 16.40 5.67 -7.64
N ARG A 329 17.02 6.20 -8.69
CA ARG A 329 18.41 6.70 -8.63
C ARG A 329 18.61 7.81 -7.60
N MET A 330 17.68 8.75 -7.50
CA MET A 330 17.71 9.80 -6.48
C MET A 330 17.59 9.22 -5.07
N VAL A 331 16.67 8.30 -4.87
CA VAL A 331 16.47 7.64 -3.57
C VAL A 331 17.70 6.82 -3.18
N ASP A 332 18.34 6.10 -4.12
CA ASP A 332 19.58 5.35 -3.88
C ASP A 332 20.73 6.23 -3.40
N GLN A 333 20.78 7.48 -3.85
CA GLN A 333 21.79 8.45 -3.39
C GLN A 333 21.54 8.94 -1.96
N ILE A 334 20.29 8.89 -1.50
CA ILE A 334 19.92 9.26 -0.12
C ILE A 334 20.08 8.05 0.79
N ASP A 335 19.39 6.97 0.47
CA ASP A 335 19.42 5.71 1.22
C ASP A 335 18.89 4.55 0.33
N PRO A 336 19.76 3.64 -0.12
CA PRO A 336 19.37 2.52 -0.97
C PRO A 336 18.47 1.48 -0.28
N SER A 337 18.31 1.54 1.04
CA SER A 337 17.40 0.65 1.79
C SER A 337 15.94 1.08 1.69
N ILE A 338 15.65 2.29 1.23
CA ILE A 338 14.27 2.78 1.02
C ILE A 338 13.61 1.97 -0.08
N PHE A 339 12.52 1.30 0.28
CA PHE A 339 11.84 0.36 -0.62
C PHE A 339 10.81 1.08 -1.50
N ILE A 340 10.81 0.79 -2.80
CA ILE A 340 9.83 1.33 -3.76
C ILE A 340 9.10 0.18 -4.43
N TYR A 341 7.78 0.23 -4.42
CA TYR A 341 6.92 -0.68 -5.15
C TYR A 341 5.63 0.02 -5.59
N GLY A 342 4.84 -0.63 -6.42
CA GLY A 342 3.59 -0.05 -6.85
C GLY A 342 2.71 -1.00 -7.64
N GLU A 343 1.60 -0.48 -8.11
CA GLU A 343 0.69 -1.19 -9.00
C GLU A 343 1.19 -1.12 -10.43
N GLY A 344 1.66 -2.27 -10.93
CA GLY A 344 2.19 -2.40 -12.29
C GLY A 344 1.09 -2.46 -13.38
N TRP A 345 0.03 -1.67 -13.22
CA TRP A 345 -1.10 -1.54 -14.13
C TRP A 345 -1.67 -0.11 -14.13
N SER A 346 -2.60 0.15 -15.03
CA SER A 346 -3.45 1.34 -15.08
C SER A 346 -4.92 0.93 -14.99
N ALA A 347 -5.79 1.82 -14.54
CA ALA A 347 -7.24 1.56 -14.46
C ALA A 347 -7.95 1.79 -15.79
N GLY A 348 -7.30 2.47 -16.75
CA GLY A 348 -7.81 2.72 -18.09
C GLY A 348 -6.68 2.86 -19.11
N PRO A 349 -7.00 3.12 -20.38
CA PRO A 349 -5.98 3.37 -21.40
C PRO A 349 -5.20 4.65 -21.12
N CYS A 350 -3.88 4.55 -20.98
CA CYS A 350 -2.99 5.70 -20.89
C CYS A 350 -2.70 6.30 -22.26
N ALA A 351 -2.35 7.59 -22.29
CA ALA A 351 -1.96 8.25 -23.54
C ALA A 351 -0.58 7.81 -24.07
N LEU A 352 0.31 7.39 -23.17
CA LEU A 352 1.61 6.82 -23.57
C LEU A 352 1.49 5.35 -23.94
N PRO A 353 2.33 4.85 -24.88
CA PRO A 353 2.44 3.43 -25.19
C PRO A 353 2.85 2.60 -23.97
N VAL A 354 2.26 1.41 -23.80
CA VAL A 354 2.45 0.54 -22.63
C VAL A 354 3.91 0.14 -22.39
N GLU A 355 4.72 0.05 -23.43
CA GLU A 355 6.16 -0.25 -23.34
C GLU A 355 7.00 0.88 -22.74
N LYS A 356 6.43 2.08 -22.57
CA LYS A 356 7.07 3.23 -21.93
C LYS A 356 6.60 3.47 -20.50
N LEU A 357 5.64 2.68 -20.05
CA LEU A 357 4.96 2.87 -18.76
C LEU A 357 5.48 1.91 -17.70
N GLY A 358 5.33 2.26 -16.44
CA GLY A 358 5.69 1.45 -15.27
C GLY A 358 4.80 0.22 -15.06
N MET A 359 4.42 -0.44 -16.15
CA MET A 359 3.64 -1.67 -16.15
C MET A 359 4.45 -2.84 -15.60
N LYS A 360 3.78 -3.80 -15.01
CA LYS A 360 4.38 -5.01 -14.43
C LYS A 360 5.31 -5.73 -15.42
N ALA A 361 4.91 -5.84 -16.67
CA ALA A 361 5.72 -6.44 -17.72
C ALA A 361 7.05 -5.70 -17.99
N ASN A 362 7.16 -4.45 -17.58
CA ASN A 362 8.33 -3.59 -17.75
C ASN A 362 9.22 -3.51 -16.49
N ILE A 363 8.89 -4.21 -15.43
CA ILE A 363 9.71 -4.26 -14.19
C ILE A 363 11.19 -4.60 -14.46
N PRO A 364 11.55 -5.47 -15.43
CA PRO A 364 12.95 -5.68 -15.78
C PRO A 364 13.71 -4.42 -16.21
N GLN A 365 13.00 -3.37 -16.66
CA GLN A 365 13.59 -2.07 -17.03
C GLN A 365 13.67 -1.10 -15.83
N MET A 366 13.15 -1.49 -14.67
CA MET A 366 13.09 -0.68 -13.44
C MET A 366 13.76 -1.41 -12.28
N PRO A 367 15.09 -1.60 -12.30
CA PRO A 367 15.81 -2.30 -11.24
C PRO A 367 15.61 -1.60 -9.88
N GLY A 368 15.39 -2.39 -8.82
CA GLY A 368 15.16 -1.87 -7.47
C GLY A 368 13.73 -1.35 -7.22
N ILE A 369 12.82 -1.55 -8.17
CA ILE A 369 11.39 -1.26 -8.02
C ILE A 369 10.60 -2.56 -8.12
N ALA A 370 9.64 -2.75 -7.21
CA ALA A 370 8.80 -3.94 -7.16
C ALA A 370 7.36 -3.63 -7.63
N ALA A 371 6.59 -4.68 -7.92
CA ALA A 371 5.18 -4.58 -8.26
C ALA A 371 4.35 -5.65 -7.54
N PHE A 372 3.06 -5.38 -7.37
CA PHE A 372 2.10 -6.36 -6.90
C PHE A 372 1.89 -7.48 -7.90
N SER A 373 1.79 -8.73 -7.41
CA SER A 373 1.48 -9.89 -8.25
C SER A 373 0.01 -10.26 -8.13
N ASP A 374 -0.78 -9.83 -9.10
CA ASP A 374 -2.15 -10.28 -9.27
C ASP A 374 -2.23 -11.77 -9.67
N GLU A 375 -1.12 -12.36 -10.18
CA GLU A 375 -1.07 -13.78 -10.47
C GLU A 375 -1.31 -14.64 -9.23
N ILE A 376 -0.54 -14.40 -8.15
CA ILE A 376 -0.71 -15.17 -6.90
C ILE A 376 -2.01 -14.81 -6.18
N ARG A 377 -2.38 -13.51 -6.16
CA ARG A 377 -3.63 -13.06 -5.54
C ARG A 377 -4.82 -13.79 -6.13
N ASP A 378 -4.98 -13.75 -7.45
CA ASP A 378 -6.14 -14.29 -8.13
C ASP A 378 -6.07 -15.80 -8.30
N ALA A 379 -4.86 -16.39 -8.34
CA ALA A 379 -4.72 -17.84 -8.21
C ALA A 379 -5.28 -18.34 -6.88
N LEU A 380 -5.01 -17.65 -5.77
CA LEU A 380 -5.50 -18.03 -4.45
C LEU A 380 -7.01 -17.82 -4.31
N ARG A 381 -7.50 -16.59 -4.52
CA ARG A 381 -8.86 -16.19 -4.14
C ARG A 381 -9.87 -16.14 -5.29
N GLY A 382 -9.41 -16.21 -6.54
CA GLY A 382 -10.24 -16.06 -7.74
C GLY A 382 -10.03 -14.72 -8.46
N PRO A 383 -10.48 -14.63 -9.73
CA PRO A 383 -10.18 -13.50 -10.61
C PRO A 383 -10.84 -12.21 -10.13
N PHE A 384 -10.12 -11.09 -10.25
CA PHE A 384 -10.63 -9.75 -9.96
C PHE A 384 -11.93 -9.39 -10.69
N SER A 385 -12.10 -9.91 -11.92
CA SER A 385 -13.22 -9.55 -12.78
C SER A 385 -14.56 -10.19 -12.41
N ASP A 386 -14.59 -11.15 -11.47
CA ASP A 386 -15.82 -11.88 -11.13
C ASP A 386 -15.74 -12.43 -9.69
N ASP A 387 -16.40 -11.75 -8.76
CA ASP A 387 -16.36 -12.08 -7.33
C ASP A 387 -16.97 -13.44 -6.98
N THR A 388 -17.79 -14.00 -7.87
CA THR A 388 -18.46 -15.29 -7.65
C THR A 388 -17.59 -16.48 -8.06
N LYS A 389 -16.50 -16.24 -8.79
CA LYS A 389 -15.59 -17.30 -9.24
C LYS A 389 -14.53 -17.59 -8.19
N PRO A 390 -14.45 -18.83 -7.71
CA PRO A 390 -13.42 -19.21 -6.75
C PRO A 390 -12.03 -19.26 -7.42
N GLY A 391 -10.99 -19.10 -6.59
CA GLY A 391 -9.63 -19.48 -6.92
C GLY A 391 -9.29 -20.88 -6.42
N TRP A 392 -8.01 -21.16 -6.31
CA TRP A 392 -7.46 -22.43 -5.81
C TRP A 392 -8.00 -22.79 -4.42
N LEU A 393 -8.16 -21.82 -3.52
CA LEU A 393 -8.74 -22.01 -2.18
C LEU A 393 -10.17 -22.58 -2.23
N GLY A 394 -10.95 -22.19 -3.23
CA GLY A 394 -12.31 -22.68 -3.45
C GLY A 394 -12.39 -23.92 -4.35
N GLY A 395 -11.24 -24.50 -4.74
CA GLY A 395 -11.16 -25.71 -5.56
C GLY A 395 -11.23 -25.45 -7.07
N ALA A 396 -10.97 -24.23 -7.54
CA ALA A 396 -10.86 -23.96 -8.97
C ALA A 396 -9.68 -24.74 -9.57
N PRO A 397 -9.85 -25.35 -10.75
CA PRO A 397 -8.79 -26.06 -11.44
C PRO A 397 -7.77 -25.10 -12.07
N ASP A 398 -6.61 -25.64 -12.44
CA ASP A 398 -5.58 -24.96 -13.25
C ASP A 398 -4.98 -23.68 -12.62
N CYS A 399 -5.08 -23.54 -11.29
CA CYS A 399 -4.47 -22.42 -10.54
C CYS A 399 -3.03 -22.69 -10.09
N GLU A 400 -2.60 -23.95 -10.10
CA GLU A 400 -1.35 -24.38 -9.48
C GLU A 400 -0.11 -23.75 -10.11
N GLU A 401 -0.10 -23.54 -11.45
CA GLU A 401 1.06 -22.92 -12.11
C GLU A 401 1.19 -21.44 -11.77
N SER A 402 0.06 -20.72 -11.62
CA SER A 402 0.07 -19.33 -11.17
C SER A 402 0.53 -19.22 -9.70
N LEU A 403 0.11 -20.17 -8.87
CA LEU A 403 0.57 -20.23 -7.49
C LEU A 403 2.06 -20.56 -7.39
N LYS A 404 2.58 -21.52 -8.20
CA LYS A 404 4.01 -21.79 -8.29
C LYS A 404 4.80 -20.57 -8.76
N PHE A 405 4.28 -19.83 -9.75
CA PHE A 405 4.90 -18.60 -10.23
C PHE A 405 5.02 -17.55 -9.12
N GLY A 406 3.96 -17.37 -8.31
CA GLY A 406 4.01 -16.52 -7.13
C GLY A 406 4.98 -17.02 -6.06
N ILE A 407 5.00 -18.34 -5.79
CA ILE A 407 5.92 -18.94 -4.80
C ILE A 407 7.39 -18.67 -5.14
N VAL A 408 7.78 -18.71 -6.41
CA VAL A 408 9.16 -18.39 -6.81
C VAL A 408 9.47 -16.88 -6.89
N GLY A 409 8.51 -15.99 -6.61
CA GLY A 409 8.70 -14.55 -6.63
C GLY A 409 8.67 -13.95 -8.04
N ALA A 410 7.82 -14.46 -8.92
CA ALA A 410 7.61 -14.02 -10.31
C ALA A 410 8.87 -14.06 -11.20
N ILE A 411 9.90 -14.79 -10.78
CA ILE A 411 11.12 -14.99 -11.56
C ILE A 411 11.00 -16.16 -12.53
N SER A 412 11.92 -16.25 -13.49
CA SER A 412 12.06 -17.45 -14.34
C SER A 412 12.49 -18.66 -13.51
N HIS A 413 11.72 -19.74 -13.56
CA HIS A 413 12.02 -21.00 -12.88
C HIS A 413 11.74 -22.20 -13.79
N PRO A 414 12.63 -23.23 -13.87
CA PRO A 414 12.51 -24.33 -14.83
C PRO A 414 11.27 -25.21 -14.61
N GLN A 415 10.68 -25.21 -13.43
CA GLN A 415 9.50 -26.01 -13.09
C GLN A 415 8.18 -25.21 -13.11
N VAL A 416 8.17 -24.00 -13.68
CA VAL A 416 6.97 -23.19 -13.88
C VAL A 416 6.64 -23.11 -15.35
N ASP A 417 5.48 -23.64 -15.75
CA ASP A 417 4.97 -23.56 -17.11
C ASP A 417 4.24 -22.22 -17.30
N MET A 418 4.95 -21.22 -17.84
CA MET A 418 4.40 -19.88 -18.06
C MET A 418 3.20 -19.86 -18.99
N SER A 419 3.01 -20.87 -19.86
CA SER A 419 1.83 -20.94 -20.73
C SER A 419 0.52 -21.09 -19.95
N LYS A 420 0.59 -21.67 -18.74
CA LYS A 420 -0.53 -21.94 -17.83
C LYS A 420 -0.70 -20.91 -16.73
N VAL A 421 0.26 -20.00 -16.56
CA VAL A 421 0.12 -18.88 -15.62
C VAL A 421 -1.01 -17.96 -16.12
N ASN A 422 -1.82 -17.43 -15.21
CA ASN A 422 -2.99 -16.62 -15.55
C ASN A 422 -2.60 -15.38 -16.40
N TYR A 423 -2.26 -14.25 -15.88
CA TYR A 423 -2.11 -13.00 -16.63
C TYR A 423 -0.82 -12.92 -17.44
N SER A 424 0.33 -13.19 -16.83
CA SER A 424 1.64 -13.05 -17.45
C SER A 424 2.08 -14.34 -18.18
N LYS A 425 2.54 -14.20 -19.41
CA LYS A 425 3.07 -15.33 -20.20
C LYS A 425 4.60 -15.39 -20.22
N THR A 426 5.24 -14.44 -19.57
CA THR A 426 6.70 -14.38 -19.36
C THR A 426 6.98 -13.95 -17.92
N PRO A 427 8.05 -14.42 -17.29
CA PRO A 427 8.48 -13.91 -15.99
C PRO A 427 8.78 -12.40 -16.07
N TRP A 428 8.35 -11.66 -15.07
CA TRP A 428 8.50 -10.20 -15.06
C TRP A 428 9.43 -9.67 -13.96
N ALA A 429 9.78 -10.47 -12.96
CA ALA A 429 10.76 -10.09 -11.95
C ALA A 429 12.16 -10.63 -12.31
N LEU A 430 13.19 -9.80 -12.16
CA LEU A 430 14.58 -10.25 -12.25
C LEU A 430 15.03 -10.91 -10.94
N GLU A 431 14.55 -10.37 -9.82
CA GLU A 431 14.79 -10.85 -8.47
C GLU A 431 13.47 -11.02 -7.72
N PRO A 432 13.33 -11.98 -6.80
CA PRO A 432 12.08 -12.20 -6.09
C PRO A 432 11.67 -11.00 -5.21
N THR A 433 12.61 -10.14 -4.85
CA THR A 433 12.34 -8.88 -4.14
C THR A 433 11.62 -7.83 -4.97
N GLN A 434 11.45 -8.05 -6.28
CA GLN A 434 10.63 -7.19 -7.13
C GLN A 434 9.16 -7.61 -7.17
N MET A 435 8.76 -8.61 -6.40
CA MET A 435 7.37 -9.07 -6.34
C MET A 435 6.80 -8.88 -4.93
N MET A 436 5.66 -8.16 -4.84
CA MET A 436 4.81 -8.16 -3.64
C MET A 436 3.89 -9.37 -3.67
N SER A 437 4.02 -10.24 -2.66
CA SER A 437 3.19 -11.44 -2.49
C SER A 437 2.03 -11.13 -1.55
N TYR A 438 0.80 -11.29 -2.01
CA TYR A 438 -0.38 -10.95 -1.22
C TYR A 438 -1.61 -11.76 -1.66
N VAL A 439 -2.65 -11.75 -0.85
CA VAL A 439 -3.94 -12.35 -1.17
C VAL A 439 -5.07 -11.35 -1.19
N SER A 440 -5.00 -10.29 -0.39
CA SER A 440 -5.91 -9.14 -0.44
C SER A 440 -5.23 -7.85 0.00
N CYS A 441 -5.82 -6.71 -0.33
CA CYS A 441 -5.41 -5.38 0.05
C CYS A 441 -6.66 -4.53 0.36
N HIS A 442 -6.50 -3.21 0.51
CA HIS A 442 -7.64 -2.32 0.73
C HIS A 442 -8.63 -2.32 -0.44
N ASP A 443 -8.12 -2.40 -1.69
CA ASP A 443 -8.91 -2.50 -2.90
C ASP A 443 -9.64 -3.83 -3.00
N ASP A 444 -10.85 -3.79 -3.61
CA ASP A 444 -11.61 -4.99 -3.85
C ASP A 444 -12.12 -5.64 -2.54
N MET A 445 -12.65 -6.84 -2.60
CA MET A 445 -13.07 -7.60 -1.42
C MET A 445 -11.86 -8.01 -0.57
N CYS A 446 -11.97 -7.90 0.75
CA CYS A 446 -11.02 -8.57 1.63
C CYS A 446 -11.16 -10.10 1.53
N LEU A 447 -10.18 -10.84 2.03
CA LEU A 447 -10.14 -12.31 1.85
C LEU A 447 -11.41 -13.01 2.34
N VAL A 448 -11.90 -12.66 3.52
CA VAL A 448 -13.12 -13.25 4.12
C VAL A 448 -14.33 -13.01 3.22
N ASP A 449 -14.55 -11.79 2.75
CA ASP A 449 -15.68 -11.46 1.88
C ASP A 449 -15.59 -12.21 0.55
N ARG A 450 -14.37 -12.30 -0.01
CA ARG A 450 -14.13 -13.01 -1.26
C ARG A 450 -14.39 -14.51 -1.15
N LEU A 451 -13.94 -15.14 -0.07
CA LEU A 451 -14.21 -16.56 0.17
C LEU A 451 -15.72 -16.82 0.35
N LYS A 452 -16.41 -15.94 1.07
CA LYS A 452 -17.88 -16.03 1.24
C LYS A 452 -18.62 -15.87 -0.08
N ALA A 453 -18.21 -14.92 -0.93
CA ALA A 453 -18.86 -14.68 -2.21
C ALA A 453 -18.65 -15.80 -3.24
N SER A 454 -17.49 -16.48 -3.20
CA SER A 454 -17.09 -17.45 -4.23
C SER A 454 -17.24 -18.92 -3.83
N ILE A 455 -17.43 -19.22 -2.54
CA ILE A 455 -17.51 -20.60 -2.04
C ILE A 455 -18.92 -20.86 -1.49
N PRO A 456 -19.75 -21.67 -2.16
CA PRO A 456 -21.15 -21.86 -1.78
C PRO A 456 -21.37 -22.39 -0.35
N SER A 457 -20.43 -23.15 0.21
CA SER A 457 -20.50 -23.61 1.60
C SER A 457 -20.35 -22.50 2.63
N LEU A 458 -19.79 -21.35 2.25
CA LEU A 458 -19.56 -20.19 3.11
C LEU A 458 -20.57 -19.06 2.85
N ASP A 459 -21.44 -19.22 1.85
CA ASP A 459 -22.50 -18.26 1.54
C ASP A 459 -23.40 -18.05 2.78
N ASN A 460 -23.76 -16.80 3.06
CA ASN A 460 -24.53 -16.37 4.22
C ASN A 460 -23.86 -16.57 5.59
N LEU A 461 -22.57 -16.95 5.65
CA LEU A 461 -21.85 -16.99 6.91
C LEU A 461 -21.67 -15.57 7.45
N THR A 462 -22.26 -15.30 8.61
CA THR A 462 -22.09 -14.04 9.33
C THR A 462 -21.02 -14.21 10.41
N ILE A 463 -19.96 -13.43 10.37
CA ILE A 463 -19.00 -13.27 11.47
C ILE A 463 -19.65 -12.35 12.50
N SER A 464 -20.73 -12.82 13.13
CA SER A 464 -21.42 -12.10 14.20
C SER A 464 -20.93 -12.57 15.57
N PRO A 465 -21.04 -11.72 16.61
CA PRO A 465 -20.90 -12.21 17.97
C PRO A 465 -21.91 -13.34 18.18
N LEU A 466 -21.41 -14.51 18.49
CA LEU A 466 -22.23 -15.51 19.20
C LEU A 466 -22.47 -14.92 20.59
N ASP A 467 -23.36 -13.93 20.68
CA ASP A 467 -23.87 -13.46 21.95
C ASP A 467 -24.56 -14.65 22.61
N ASN A 468 -23.89 -15.18 23.64
CA ASN A 468 -24.46 -16.03 24.66
C ASN A 468 -25.60 -16.94 24.18
N LEU A 469 -25.29 -17.94 23.35
CA LEU A 469 -26.12 -19.13 23.31
C LEU A 469 -25.92 -19.86 24.64
N THR A 470 -26.47 -19.33 25.71
CA THR A 470 -26.91 -20.11 26.86
C THR A 470 -27.93 -21.08 26.29
N ILE A 471 -27.47 -22.30 26.05
CA ILE A 471 -28.32 -23.42 25.66
C ILE A 471 -29.29 -23.63 26.81
N SER A 472 -30.50 -23.07 26.68
CA SER A 472 -31.60 -23.48 27.54
C SER A 472 -31.87 -24.96 27.32
N PRO A 473 -32.18 -25.75 28.38
CA PRO A 473 -32.35 -27.20 28.27
C PRO A 473 -33.57 -27.66 27.46
N LEU A 474 -34.31 -26.74 26.85
CA LEU A 474 -35.49 -27.07 26.05
C LEU A 474 -35.27 -26.56 24.64
N ASP A 475 -34.59 -27.33 23.81
CA ASP A 475 -34.36 -26.84 22.49
C ASP A 475 -34.64 -27.78 21.33
N ASN A 476 -35.31 -27.21 20.32
CA ASN A 476 -35.69 -27.86 19.08
C ASN A 476 -34.46 -28.32 18.29
N SER A 477 -34.59 -29.52 17.65
CA SER A 477 -33.57 -30.12 16.79
C SER A 477 -33.01 -29.21 15.72
N ASP A 478 -33.81 -28.22 15.27
CA ASP A 478 -33.44 -27.27 14.22
C ASP A 478 -32.36 -26.26 14.64
N ASN A 479 -32.42 -25.75 15.89
CA ASN A 479 -31.40 -24.83 16.41
C ASN A 479 -30.02 -25.50 16.59
N ARG A 480 -29.98 -26.79 16.95
CA ARG A 480 -28.73 -27.54 17.03
C ARG A 480 -28.07 -27.75 15.67
N GLN A 481 -28.87 -27.95 14.63
CA GLN A 481 -28.39 -28.14 13.27
C GLN A 481 -27.83 -26.81 12.71
N ILE A 482 -28.47 -25.69 12.99
CA ILE A 482 -28.00 -24.33 12.58
C ILE A 482 -26.67 -23.99 13.28
N VAL A 483 -26.56 -24.19 14.58
CA VAL A 483 -25.33 -23.93 15.34
C VAL A 483 -24.19 -24.85 14.89
N GLN A 484 -24.47 -26.14 14.64
CA GLN A 484 -23.47 -27.09 14.15
C GLN A 484 -23.01 -26.75 12.71
N SER A 485 -23.91 -26.28 11.85
CA SER A 485 -23.62 -25.83 10.50
C SER A 485 -22.75 -24.56 10.51
N SER A 486 -23.09 -23.54 11.29
CA SER A 486 -22.33 -22.30 11.39
C SER A 486 -20.91 -22.51 11.95
N ASN A 487 -20.74 -23.38 12.93
CA ASN A 487 -19.42 -23.73 13.45
C ASN A 487 -18.57 -24.49 12.40
N SER A 488 -19.18 -25.34 11.58
CA SER A 488 -18.48 -26.05 10.51
C SER A 488 -18.02 -25.08 9.41
N GLN A 489 -18.87 -24.13 9.01
CA GLN A 489 -18.53 -23.10 8.03
C GLN A 489 -17.45 -22.16 8.55
N MET A 490 -17.51 -21.72 9.81
CA MET A 490 -16.49 -20.89 10.42
C MET A 490 -15.14 -21.61 10.46
N ASN A 491 -15.12 -22.91 10.79
CA ASN A 491 -13.90 -23.70 10.78
C ASN A 491 -13.33 -23.85 9.35
N GLU A 492 -14.18 -23.96 8.32
CA GLU A 492 -13.74 -23.98 6.93
C GLU A 492 -13.14 -22.63 6.53
N LEU A 493 -13.79 -21.50 6.85
CA LEU A 493 -13.31 -20.16 6.58
C LEU A 493 -11.93 -19.93 7.20
N VAL A 494 -11.77 -20.26 8.49
CA VAL A 494 -10.49 -20.14 9.21
C VAL A 494 -9.40 -20.96 8.52
N ARG A 495 -9.66 -22.24 8.19
CA ARG A 495 -8.65 -23.07 7.49
C ARG A 495 -8.19 -22.46 6.17
N LEU A 496 -9.13 -21.94 5.37
CA LEU A 496 -8.82 -21.32 4.07
C LEU A 496 -8.03 -20.02 4.23
N ASP A 497 -8.37 -19.21 5.23
CA ASP A 497 -7.63 -18.00 5.59
C ASP A 497 -6.17 -18.32 5.97
N LEU A 498 -5.97 -19.27 6.89
CA LEU A 498 -4.64 -19.70 7.31
C LEU A 498 -3.83 -20.32 6.16
N LEU A 499 -4.47 -21.10 5.30
CA LEU A 499 -3.84 -21.70 4.12
C LEU A 499 -3.39 -20.63 3.12
N ALA A 500 -4.22 -19.62 2.86
CA ALA A 500 -3.91 -18.50 1.99
C ALA A 500 -2.65 -17.76 2.47
N GLN A 501 -2.61 -17.42 3.76
CA GLN A 501 -1.48 -16.72 4.32
C GLN A 501 -0.22 -17.58 4.36
N THR A 502 -0.36 -18.89 4.57
CA THR A 502 0.78 -19.80 4.49
C THR A 502 1.40 -19.76 3.09
N ALA A 503 0.60 -19.72 2.02
CA ALA A 503 1.11 -19.58 0.66
C ALA A 503 1.85 -18.25 0.46
N VAL A 504 1.30 -17.13 0.97
CA VAL A 504 1.92 -15.80 0.89
C VAL A 504 3.25 -15.77 1.65
N PHE A 505 3.27 -16.20 2.92
CA PHE A 505 4.44 -16.07 3.78
C PHE A 505 5.54 -17.11 3.53
N THR A 506 5.24 -18.20 2.82
CA THR A 506 6.25 -19.19 2.38
C THR A 506 6.75 -18.93 0.95
N SER A 507 6.19 -17.95 0.23
CA SER A 507 6.68 -17.50 -1.07
C SER A 507 7.99 -16.72 -0.96
N GLN A 508 8.75 -16.63 -2.07
CA GLN A 508 10.02 -15.91 -2.12
C GLN A 508 9.87 -14.40 -2.35
N GLY A 509 8.67 -13.93 -2.73
CA GLY A 509 8.36 -12.50 -2.84
C GLY A 509 8.29 -11.81 -1.47
N VAL A 510 8.14 -10.49 -1.48
CA VAL A 510 7.96 -9.67 -0.27
C VAL A 510 6.51 -9.84 0.21
N PRO A 511 6.25 -10.37 1.40
CA PRO A 511 4.90 -10.58 1.89
C PRO A 511 4.23 -9.26 2.28
N PHE A 512 2.98 -9.15 1.88
CA PHE A 512 2.11 -8.03 2.15
C PHE A 512 0.76 -8.55 2.66
N MET A 513 0.24 -7.94 3.71
CA MET A 513 -1.05 -8.30 4.28
C MET A 513 -1.89 -7.06 4.60
N LEU A 514 -3.19 -7.17 4.38
CA LEU A 514 -4.17 -6.14 4.77
C LEU A 514 -4.37 -6.16 6.29
N SER A 515 -4.42 -4.99 6.93
CA SER A 515 -4.76 -4.89 8.34
C SER A 515 -6.11 -5.53 8.65
N GLY A 516 -6.12 -6.36 9.68
CA GLY A 516 -7.30 -7.08 10.12
C GLY A 516 -7.50 -8.47 9.50
N GLU A 517 -6.66 -8.92 8.56
CA GLU A 517 -6.70 -10.30 8.11
C GLU A 517 -6.46 -11.25 9.28
N GLU A 518 -5.54 -10.90 10.19
CA GLU A 518 -5.27 -11.61 11.44
C GLU A 518 -6.46 -11.60 12.43
N LEU A 519 -7.50 -10.83 12.10
CA LEU A 519 -8.75 -10.70 12.84
C LEU A 519 -9.96 -11.20 12.03
N LEU A 520 -9.76 -11.89 10.92
CA LEU A 520 -10.82 -12.26 9.97
C LEU A 520 -11.64 -11.04 9.51
N ARG A 521 -10.96 -10.03 8.98
CA ARG A 521 -11.59 -8.79 8.52
C ARG A 521 -12.73 -9.06 7.55
N ASP A 522 -13.89 -8.45 7.83
CA ASP A 522 -15.13 -8.58 7.08
C ASP A 522 -15.68 -7.19 6.76
N LYS A 523 -15.72 -6.83 5.48
CA LYS A 523 -16.32 -5.61 4.96
C LYS A 523 -17.78 -5.83 4.50
N LYS A 524 -18.40 -6.91 4.95
CA LYS A 524 -19.81 -7.27 4.71
C LYS A 524 -20.14 -7.40 3.21
N GLY A 525 -19.19 -7.91 2.43
CA GLY A 525 -19.35 -8.10 0.99
C GLY A 525 -19.25 -6.83 0.14
N VAL A 526 -18.82 -5.71 0.73
CA VAL A 526 -18.63 -4.47 -0.05
C VAL A 526 -17.35 -4.56 -0.87
N HIS A 527 -17.50 -4.61 -2.19
CA HIS A 527 -16.39 -4.74 -3.15
C HIS A 527 -15.47 -3.52 -3.11
N ASN A 528 -16.00 -2.32 -3.29
CA ASN A 528 -15.24 -1.08 -3.29
C ASN A 528 -15.73 -0.16 -2.16
N SER A 529 -14.99 -0.13 -1.06
CA SER A 529 -15.42 0.53 0.18
C SER A 529 -14.78 1.91 0.42
N PHE A 530 -14.23 2.56 -0.63
CA PHE A 530 -13.41 3.78 -0.53
C PHE A 530 -14.11 4.95 0.17
N GLU A 531 -15.44 5.05 0.09
CA GLU A 531 -16.27 6.07 0.76
C GLU A 531 -17.35 5.47 1.66
N SER A 532 -17.29 4.15 1.92
CA SER A 532 -18.21 3.47 2.82
C SER A 532 -17.98 3.92 4.26
N PRO A 533 -19.03 3.92 5.11
CA PRO A 533 -18.89 4.36 6.49
C PRO A 533 -17.96 3.47 7.32
N ASP A 534 -17.53 3.97 8.48
CA ASP A 534 -16.70 3.23 9.43
C ASP A 534 -17.27 1.85 9.78
N SER A 535 -18.60 1.71 9.83
CA SER A 535 -19.28 0.43 10.12
C SER A 535 -18.98 -0.69 9.10
N ILE A 536 -18.47 -0.34 7.93
CA ILE A 536 -17.98 -1.27 6.90
C ILE A 536 -16.46 -1.45 7.00
N ASN A 537 -15.73 -0.34 7.20
CA ASN A 537 -14.27 -0.33 7.04
C ASN A 537 -13.49 -0.64 8.32
N HIS A 538 -14.06 -0.42 9.52
CA HIS A 538 -13.36 -0.60 10.80
C HIS A 538 -12.95 -2.06 11.06
N LEU A 539 -11.89 -2.23 11.84
CA LEU A 539 -11.48 -3.54 12.34
C LEU A 539 -12.36 -3.97 13.54
N ASP A 540 -12.83 -5.20 13.54
CA ASP A 540 -13.50 -5.79 14.70
C ASP A 540 -12.47 -6.35 15.69
N TRP A 541 -12.00 -5.52 16.59
CA TRP A 541 -11.02 -5.88 17.61
C TRP A 541 -11.48 -6.98 18.58
N SER A 542 -12.78 -7.25 18.66
CA SER A 542 -13.30 -8.34 19.51
C SER A 542 -12.91 -9.71 18.98
N ASN A 543 -12.54 -9.81 17.70
CA ASN A 543 -12.07 -11.05 17.08
C ASN A 543 -10.73 -11.56 17.64
N LEU A 544 -9.91 -10.71 18.26
CA LEU A 544 -8.76 -11.16 19.05
C LEU A 544 -9.14 -12.13 20.17
N GLN A 545 -10.33 -11.93 20.76
CA GLN A 545 -10.82 -12.80 21.83
C GLN A 545 -11.65 -13.97 21.30
N ARG A 546 -12.39 -13.75 20.19
CA ARG A 546 -13.23 -14.80 19.60
C ARG A 546 -12.43 -15.85 18.84
N TYR A 547 -11.40 -15.42 18.11
CA TYR A 547 -10.57 -16.26 17.24
C TYR A 547 -9.07 -16.11 17.56
N PRO A 548 -8.65 -16.32 18.82
CA PRO A 548 -7.26 -16.12 19.22
C PRO A 548 -6.28 -17.03 18.48
N GLN A 549 -6.75 -18.17 17.99
CA GLN A 549 -5.96 -19.12 17.20
C GLN A 549 -5.55 -18.52 15.83
N VAL A 550 -6.37 -17.65 15.23
CA VAL A 550 -6.04 -16.99 13.97
C VAL A 550 -4.86 -16.03 14.18
N PHE A 551 -5.00 -15.10 15.12
CA PHE A 551 -3.91 -14.18 15.46
C PHE A 551 -2.62 -14.91 15.83
N LYS A 552 -2.73 -15.99 16.63
CA LYS A 552 -1.58 -16.81 17.02
C LYS A 552 -0.90 -17.45 15.81
N TYR A 553 -1.67 -17.98 14.87
CA TYR A 553 -1.12 -18.58 13.66
C TYR A 553 -0.35 -17.57 12.82
N TYR A 554 -0.89 -16.37 12.62
CA TYR A 554 -0.20 -15.28 11.90
C TYR A 554 1.12 -14.89 12.60
N GLN A 555 1.11 -14.76 13.94
CA GLN A 555 2.34 -14.52 14.70
C GLN A 555 3.41 -15.59 14.44
N ASP A 556 3.01 -16.85 14.51
CA ASP A 556 3.93 -17.98 14.36
C ASP A 556 4.43 -18.11 12.91
N LEU A 557 3.57 -17.84 11.94
CA LEU A 557 3.93 -17.88 10.53
C LEU A 557 4.93 -16.76 10.17
N ILE A 558 4.71 -15.56 10.71
CA ILE A 558 5.64 -14.43 10.56
C ILE A 558 6.97 -14.75 11.25
N ALA A 559 6.93 -15.32 12.46
CA ALA A 559 8.13 -15.72 13.19
C ALA A 559 8.92 -16.78 12.40
N LEU A 560 8.24 -17.81 11.90
CA LEU A 560 8.83 -18.86 11.06
C LEU A 560 9.58 -18.27 9.87
N ARG A 561 8.94 -17.36 9.11
CA ARG A 561 9.60 -16.68 7.98
C ARG A 561 10.82 -15.86 8.42
N LYS A 562 10.75 -15.18 9.55
CA LYS A 562 11.86 -14.33 10.07
C LYS A 562 13.03 -15.18 10.56
N HIS A 563 12.77 -16.31 11.17
CA HIS A 563 13.82 -17.19 11.70
C HIS A 563 14.50 -18.00 10.59
N HIS A 564 13.75 -18.33 9.51
CA HIS A 564 14.24 -19.20 8.45
C HIS A 564 14.54 -18.45 7.14
N PRO A 565 15.82 -18.12 6.86
CA PRO A 565 16.23 -17.43 5.63
C PRO A 565 15.83 -18.16 4.34
N ALA A 566 15.61 -19.46 4.40
CA ALA A 566 15.16 -20.26 3.27
C ALA A 566 13.85 -19.72 2.63
N PHE A 567 12.95 -19.11 3.40
CA PHE A 567 11.70 -18.52 2.91
C PHE A 567 11.87 -17.13 2.26
N ARG A 568 13.07 -16.54 2.32
CA ARG A 568 13.35 -15.17 1.87
C ARG A 568 14.73 -15.04 1.27
N LEU A 569 15.01 -15.85 0.26
CA LEU A 569 16.34 -15.95 -0.38
C LEU A 569 16.78 -14.62 -1.04
N GLY A 570 15.85 -13.83 -1.55
CA GLY A 570 16.10 -12.50 -2.09
C GLY A 570 16.89 -12.45 -3.40
N ASP A 571 17.30 -13.61 -3.94
CA ASP A 571 18.16 -13.76 -5.11
C ASP A 571 17.60 -14.85 -6.02
N ALA A 572 17.42 -14.53 -7.29
CA ALA A 572 16.81 -15.44 -8.26
C ALA A 572 17.67 -16.69 -8.55
N HIS A 573 19.01 -16.58 -8.46
CA HIS A 573 19.89 -17.73 -8.63
C HIS A 573 19.73 -18.69 -7.45
N LEU A 574 19.68 -18.16 -6.22
CA LEU A 574 19.46 -18.99 -5.02
C LEU A 574 18.09 -19.67 -5.06
N VAL A 575 17.04 -18.97 -5.49
CA VAL A 575 15.71 -19.59 -5.64
C VAL A 575 15.75 -20.74 -6.64
N ARG A 576 16.29 -20.54 -7.84
CA ARG A 576 16.43 -21.62 -8.84
C ARG A 576 17.27 -22.78 -8.36
N LYS A 577 18.25 -22.55 -7.52
CA LYS A 577 19.15 -23.58 -6.99
C LYS A 577 18.50 -24.40 -5.87
N HIS A 578 17.80 -23.73 -4.96
CA HIS A 578 17.37 -24.32 -3.72
C HIS A 578 15.88 -24.68 -3.66
N LEU A 579 15.01 -24.00 -4.43
CA LEU A 579 13.58 -24.33 -4.48
C LEU A 579 13.30 -25.36 -5.56
N GLU A 580 12.56 -26.41 -5.19
CA GLU A 580 12.15 -27.48 -6.09
C GLU A 580 10.70 -27.88 -5.82
N PHE A 581 9.85 -27.84 -6.85
CA PHE A 581 8.48 -28.33 -6.75
C PHE A 581 8.43 -29.84 -6.81
N LEU A 582 7.58 -30.42 -5.97
CA LEU A 582 7.29 -31.84 -5.93
C LEU A 582 6.06 -32.15 -6.80
N GLN A 583 5.94 -33.41 -7.22
CA GLN A 583 4.74 -33.87 -7.91
C GLN A 583 3.59 -34.03 -6.89
N THR A 584 2.42 -33.53 -7.24
CA THR A 584 1.25 -33.48 -6.36
C THR A 584 -0.02 -33.88 -7.10
N PRO A 585 -1.04 -34.38 -6.40
CA PRO A 585 -2.39 -34.47 -6.95
C PRO A 585 -2.98 -33.07 -7.22
N PRO A 586 -4.10 -32.99 -7.98
CA PRO A 586 -4.82 -31.73 -8.18
C PRO A 586 -5.19 -31.03 -6.87
N ALA A 587 -5.27 -29.70 -6.91
CA ALA A 587 -5.55 -28.83 -5.76
C ALA A 587 -4.49 -28.89 -4.63
N VAL A 588 -3.32 -29.43 -4.92
CA VAL A 588 -2.18 -29.46 -3.99
C VAL A 588 -0.96 -28.83 -4.67
N VAL A 589 -0.24 -27.98 -3.95
CA VAL A 589 1.08 -27.48 -4.35
C VAL A 589 2.08 -27.85 -3.26
N ALA A 590 3.20 -28.46 -3.67
CA ALA A 590 4.25 -28.81 -2.73
C ALA A 590 5.63 -28.43 -3.30
N PHE A 591 6.47 -27.93 -2.44
CA PHE A 591 7.85 -27.60 -2.79
C PHE A 591 8.80 -27.89 -1.62
N ARG A 592 10.06 -28.01 -1.93
CA ARG A 592 11.11 -28.07 -0.92
C ARG A 592 12.15 -26.97 -1.12
N LEU A 593 12.68 -26.48 -0.02
CA LEU A 593 13.85 -25.64 0.06
C LEU A 593 14.99 -26.51 0.55
N LYS A 594 15.98 -26.79 -0.30
CA LYS A 594 16.98 -27.82 -0.08
C LYS A 594 18.39 -27.26 0.21
N ASP A 595 19.22 -28.09 0.82
CA ASP A 595 20.65 -27.85 0.97
C ASP A 595 20.96 -26.57 1.76
N TYR A 596 20.34 -26.39 2.95
CA TYR A 596 20.53 -25.23 3.81
C TYR A 596 20.31 -23.90 3.07
N ALA A 597 19.19 -23.81 2.36
CA ALA A 597 18.82 -22.64 1.54
C ALA A 597 18.95 -21.34 2.33
N GLY A 598 19.63 -20.33 1.78
CA GLY A 598 19.87 -19.07 2.48
C GLY A 598 20.77 -19.18 3.73
N ARG A 599 21.49 -20.27 3.90
CA ARG A 599 22.25 -20.62 5.11
C ARG A 599 21.35 -20.87 6.32
N ASP A 600 20.17 -21.44 6.08
CA ASP A 600 19.25 -21.85 7.12
C ASP A 600 19.83 -22.98 7.99
N ASP A 601 19.39 -23.06 9.24
CA ASP A 601 19.78 -24.15 10.14
C ASP A 601 19.14 -25.48 9.76
N TRP A 602 17.99 -25.43 9.06
CA TRP A 602 17.28 -26.61 8.55
C TRP A 602 17.86 -27.02 7.18
N ARG A 603 18.21 -28.28 7.07
CA ARG A 603 18.85 -28.78 5.84
C ARG A 603 17.90 -28.75 4.64
N ASN A 604 16.72 -29.32 4.83
CA ASN A 604 15.66 -29.35 3.82
C ASN A 604 14.33 -29.00 4.49
N ILE A 605 13.60 -28.08 3.92
CA ILE A 605 12.26 -27.71 4.37
C ILE A 605 11.26 -28.16 3.29
N VAL A 606 10.22 -28.87 3.67
CA VAL A 606 9.13 -29.25 2.76
C VAL A 606 7.87 -28.51 3.18
N VAL A 607 7.25 -27.82 2.21
CA VAL A 607 5.98 -27.14 2.37
C VAL A 607 4.96 -27.81 1.44
N ILE A 608 3.82 -28.21 1.99
CA ILE A 608 2.70 -28.79 1.24
C ILE A 608 1.45 -28.00 1.56
N LEU A 609 0.81 -27.49 0.53
CA LEU A 609 -0.40 -26.69 0.58
C LEU A 609 -1.53 -27.51 -0.06
N ASN A 610 -2.60 -27.82 0.68
CA ASN A 610 -3.74 -28.62 0.22
C ASN A 610 -5.03 -27.80 0.29
N ALA A 611 -5.57 -27.35 -0.85
CA ALA A 611 -6.88 -26.70 -0.92
C ALA A 611 -8.05 -27.68 -1.06
N SER A 612 -7.76 -28.96 -1.31
CA SER A 612 -8.79 -29.97 -1.45
C SER A 612 -9.54 -30.20 -0.12
N ARG A 613 -10.83 -30.50 -0.21
CA ARG A 613 -11.66 -30.88 0.94
C ARG A 613 -11.40 -32.29 1.45
N GLN A 614 -10.40 -32.97 0.92
CA GLN A 614 -9.98 -34.30 1.31
C GLN A 614 -8.52 -34.30 1.73
N ALA A 615 -8.18 -35.20 2.65
CA ALA A 615 -6.77 -35.45 2.95
C ALA A 615 -6.07 -36.03 1.71
N GLN A 616 -4.87 -35.49 1.43
CA GLN A 616 -4.10 -35.88 0.25
C GLN A 616 -2.77 -36.52 0.65
N GLN A 617 -2.35 -37.51 -0.13
CA GLN A 617 -1.04 -38.10 0.03
C GLN A 617 -0.05 -37.53 -0.97
N VAL A 618 1.10 -37.09 -0.47
CA VAL A 618 2.16 -36.47 -1.26
C VAL A 618 3.45 -37.25 -1.06
N ALA A 619 4.07 -37.66 -2.17
CA ALA A 619 5.40 -38.25 -2.15
C ALA A 619 6.45 -37.20 -1.81
N VAL A 620 7.32 -37.53 -0.87
CA VAL A 620 8.42 -36.65 -0.43
C VAL A 620 9.74 -37.43 -0.46
N PRO A 621 10.89 -36.75 -0.56
CA PRO A 621 12.19 -37.46 -0.41
C PRO A 621 12.23 -38.26 0.89
N LYS A 622 12.77 -39.48 0.83
CA LYS A 622 12.81 -40.38 1.99
C LYS A 622 13.79 -39.86 3.04
N ALA A 623 13.27 -39.40 4.18
CA ALA A 623 14.04 -38.85 5.28
C ALA A 623 13.29 -38.95 6.63
N THR A 624 13.97 -38.53 7.70
CA THR A 624 13.32 -38.29 9.00
C THR A 624 12.97 -36.82 9.08
N TYR A 625 11.70 -36.50 9.14
CA TYR A 625 11.18 -35.12 9.20
C TYR A 625 10.70 -34.76 10.59
N THR A 626 10.94 -33.53 11.01
CA THR A 626 10.26 -32.90 12.15
C THR A 626 9.12 -32.04 11.61
N ILE A 627 7.89 -32.29 12.06
CA ILE A 627 6.69 -31.57 11.66
C ILE A 627 6.59 -30.29 12.50
N VAL A 628 6.52 -29.12 11.84
CA VAL A 628 6.43 -27.81 12.50
C VAL A 628 5.13 -27.07 12.22
N CYS A 629 4.44 -27.39 11.12
CA CYS A 629 3.10 -26.88 10.85
C CYS A 629 2.20 -28.03 10.42
N GLU A 630 1.09 -28.19 11.10
CA GLU A 630 0.07 -29.19 10.78
C GLU A 630 -1.29 -28.74 11.31
N ASP A 631 -2.35 -28.93 10.52
CA ASP A 631 -3.75 -28.67 10.88
C ASP A 631 -3.99 -27.31 11.57
N GLY A 632 -3.46 -26.25 11.00
CA GLY A 632 -3.64 -24.88 11.50
C GLY A 632 -2.84 -24.53 12.76
N HIS A 633 -1.80 -25.31 13.08
CA HIS A 633 -0.91 -25.05 14.21
C HIS A 633 0.55 -25.01 13.76
N ILE A 634 1.30 -24.04 14.25
CA ILE A 634 2.75 -23.92 14.01
C ILE A 634 3.48 -24.05 15.34
N ASN A 635 4.50 -24.91 15.38
CA ASN A 635 5.39 -25.09 16.53
C ASN A 635 6.83 -25.38 16.05
N GLU A 636 7.67 -24.37 15.99
CA GLU A 636 9.09 -24.52 15.62
C GLU A 636 9.89 -25.39 16.61
N GLN A 637 9.44 -25.50 17.85
CA GLN A 637 10.06 -26.34 18.89
C GLN A 637 9.48 -27.76 18.92
N SER A 638 8.79 -28.16 17.85
CA SER A 638 8.18 -29.50 17.77
C SER A 638 9.23 -30.60 17.86
N THR A 639 8.88 -31.66 18.58
CA THR A 639 9.65 -32.90 18.63
C THR A 639 8.96 -34.04 17.86
N ASN A 640 7.86 -33.72 17.15
CA ASN A 640 7.10 -34.72 16.37
C ASN A 640 7.91 -35.13 15.13
N LYS A 641 8.50 -36.32 15.16
CA LYS A 641 9.35 -36.85 14.08
C LYS A 641 8.68 -38.03 13.39
N ILE A 642 8.75 -38.00 12.06
CA ILE A 642 8.28 -39.09 11.21
C ILE A 642 9.39 -39.50 10.24
N TYR A 643 9.53 -40.81 10.01
CA TYR A 643 10.35 -41.33 8.91
C TYR A 643 9.44 -41.68 7.75
N ALA A 644 9.53 -40.94 6.66
CA ALA A 644 8.58 -41.04 5.58
C ALA A 644 9.20 -40.85 4.18
N SER A 645 8.56 -41.46 3.19
CA SER A 645 8.73 -41.15 1.75
C SER A 645 7.40 -40.71 1.13
N GLN A 646 6.33 -40.68 1.93
CA GLN A 646 5.02 -40.17 1.60
C GLN A 646 4.38 -39.66 2.89
N VAL A 647 3.68 -38.54 2.81
CA VAL A 647 3.00 -37.91 3.94
C VAL A 647 1.55 -37.62 3.59
N THR A 648 0.70 -37.59 4.60
CA THR A 648 -0.69 -37.14 4.45
C THR A 648 -0.81 -35.72 4.91
N VAL A 649 -1.43 -34.87 4.10
CA VAL A 649 -1.78 -33.48 4.46
C VAL A 649 -3.29 -33.39 4.65
N HIS A 650 -3.71 -32.73 5.73
CA HIS A 650 -5.12 -32.58 6.09
C HIS A 650 -5.90 -31.73 5.05
N PRO A 651 -7.25 -31.87 5.00
CA PRO A 651 -8.07 -31.05 4.11
C PRO A 651 -7.91 -29.56 4.39
N GLN A 652 -7.82 -28.74 3.32
CA GLN A 652 -7.77 -27.29 3.40
C GLN A 652 -6.75 -26.79 4.44
N SER A 653 -5.53 -27.31 4.38
CA SER A 653 -4.49 -27.00 5.35
C SER A 653 -3.09 -27.04 4.74
N ALA A 654 -2.12 -26.58 5.50
CA ALA A 654 -0.71 -26.66 5.17
C ALA A 654 0.00 -27.68 6.07
N LEU A 655 1.04 -28.31 5.52
CA LEU A 655 2.02 -29.11 6.26
C LEU A 655 3.41 -28.54 5.99
N ILE A 656 4.13 -28.14 7.04
CA ILE A 656 5.53 -27.72 6.95
C ILE A 656 6.35 -28.64 7.84
N MET A 657 7.42 -29.18 7.27
CA MET A 657 8.32 -30.08 7.98
C MET A 657 9.76 -29.90 7.50
N TYR A 658 10.72 -30.27 8.32
CA TYR A 658 12.13 -30.17 7.97
C TYR A 658 12.93 -31.43 8.34
N GLU A 659 14.06 -31.61 7.62
CA GLU A 659 15.10 -32.63 7.85
C GLU A 659 16.30 -32.04 8.56
#